data_5f39a8277c4df4901f37c4fefc9a0112
#
_entry.id   5f39a8277c4df4901f37c4fefc9a0112
#
_cell.length_a   1.000
_cell.length_b   1.000
_cell.length_c   1.000
_cell.angle_alpha   90.00
_cell.angle_beta   90.00
_cell.angle_gamma   90.00
#
_symmetry.space_group_name_H-M   'P 1'
#
loop_
_entity.id
_entity.type
_entity.pdbx_description
1 polymer ?
#
loop_
_entity_poly.entity_id
_entity_poly.type
_entity_poly.pdbx_seq_one_letter_code
_entity_poly.pdbx_strand_id
1 'polypeptide(L)'
;MVKVKPVQNGRTTRMSFSRINEVIGMPNLIEIQKNSYNWFLEEGLHEVFHDIAAIEDYTGNLVLEFVDYRLDKTPKYTIKECKERDATYAAPLYVTARLFNKQTGEVKEQEIFMGDFPLMTDSGTFISNGAERAIVSQLVRSPGVFYGSSKDRTGKDLFTATMNPNRGAWLEYETDSQDVFYVRIDKNRKLPVTTLIRALGLSTDEQIKQFFGDSEPKINASLEKDITHNTEEGLLEVYRKLRPGEPPTVESSRSHLDALFFDPRRYDLARFGRYKMNNKLALARRIAGYKAAEDIIAPLTGELLAAKGEKINLAKANEIDAAGVTRVTVLVEKKGQEAYPVIVISNGCVDAQPFFSFDVDAEAGINERANFAEIRKILEATSDPEEQKELLRQNHDVLISRTVTVDDIFASINYLLGLDHGIGVTDEIDHLGNRRVRSVGELLQNQFRIGFSRMERVIRERMTLQNQENGEITPQSLVNIRPVVAAIKEFIGSSPLSQFMDQNNPLAELTHKRRLSALGPGGLSRDRAGFEVRDVHYTHYGRLCPIETPEGPNIGLISYLATYAKINKYGFVEAPYRKVDKATGTVTDEVVYMTADVEDEYIVAQANEPLDENNHFVRPRVSGRHRNDIQEFDASQVDFMDVSPRMMVSVATACIPFLENDDCNRALMGSNMQRQAVPLMVTQQPIVATGMEYKAATDSGVCILAAREGTVEFVDAEKIVVRCPDGSADTYELIKFMRSNQGNCNNQRPIVNVGDVVKAGDVLADGPATKNGEISLGKNALIGFMTWEGYNYEDAVLLNEKLVREDVYTSIHIEEYETEARDTKLGPEEITRDIPNVGDDALKDLDDRGIIRIGAEVKTGDILVGKVTPKGETELTAEERLLRAIFGEKILQIGRASCRERV
;
A
#
# COMPACT_ATOMS: atom_id res chain seq x y z
N MET A 1 -5.29 44.92 6.03
CA MET A 1 -6.60 44.29 6.28
C MET A 1 -6.69 43.06 5.41
N VAL A 2 -7.11 41.96 5.94
CA VAL A 2 -7.35 40.73 5.14
C VAL A 2 -8.51 40.99 4.18
N LYS A 3 -8.29 40.83 2.87
CA LYS A 3 -9.38 40.93 1.87
C LYS A 3 -10.24 39.65 2.00
N VAL A 4 -11.44 39.80 2.54
CA VAL A 4 -12.41 38.72 2.63
C VAL A 4 -12.98 38.47 1.25
N LYS A 5 -12.93 37.19 0.79
CA LYS A 5 -13.46 36.78 -0.53
C LYS A 5 -14.62 35.81 -0.33
N PRO A 6 -15.75 35.97 -1.04
CA PRO A 6 -16.77 34.90 -1.08
C PRO A 6 -16.28 33.71 -1.88
N VAL A 7 -16.41 32.51 -1.32
CA VAL A 7 -16.10 31.23 -1.97
C VAL A 7 -17.37 30.39 -2.00
N GLN A 8 -17.75 29.94 -3.19
CA GLN A 8 -18.90 29.09 -3.41
C GLN A 8 -18.52 27.64 -3.19
N ASN A 9 -19.13 26.99 -2.21
CA ASN A 9 -19.01 25.56 -1.94
C ASN A 9 -20.38 24.91 -2.19
N GLY A 10 -20.59 24.38 -3.39
CA GLY A 10 -21.91 23.85 -3.77
C GLY A 10 -23.01 24.93 -3.67
N ARG A 11 -23.99 24.70 -2.83
CA ARG A 11 -25.13 25.64 -2.59
C ARG A 11 -24.83 26.69 -1.52
N THR A 12 -23.75 26.56 -0.77
CA THR A 12 -23.40 27.50 0.32
C THR A 12 -22.27 28.42 -0.08
N THR A 13 -22.43 29.73 0.18
CA THR A 13 -21.36 30.71 0.02
C THR A 13 -20.70 30.95 1.37
N ARG A 14 -19.37 30.72 1.45
CA ARG A 14 -18.57 30.99 2.63
C ARG A 14 -17.67 32.19 2.42
N MET A 15 -17.45 32.98 3.47
CA MET A 15 -16.50 34.07 3.42
C MET A 15 -15.11 33.58 3.80
N SER A 16 -14.18 33.60 2.85
CA SER A 16 -12.81 33.14 3.05
C SER A 16 -11.93 34.27 3.60
N PHE A 17 -11.24 33.97 4.69
CA PHE A 17 -10.23 34.81 5.31
C PHE A 17 -8.79 34.35 4.97
N SER A 18 -8.65 33.46 4.03
CA SER A 18 -7.36 32.93 3.60
C SER A 18 -6.46 34.04 3.06
N ARG A 19 -5.19 34.00 3.46
CA ARG A 19 -4.13 34.91 2.99
C ARG A 19 -3.36 34.31 1.81
N ILE A 20 -3.46 33.00 1.61
CA ILE A 20 -2.72 32.25 0.61
C ILE A 20 -3.69 31.84 -0.51
N ASN A 21 -3.29 32.09 -1.75
CA ASN A 21 -4.04 31.62 -2.92
C ASN A 21 -3.74 30.13 -3.15
N GLU A 22 -4.77 29.36 -3.47
CA GLU A 22 -4.58 27.97 -3.90
C GLU A 22 -4.00 27.94 -5.32
N VAL A 23 -2.90 27.23 -5.47
CA VAL A 23 -2.18 27.08 -6.75
C VAL A 23 -2.63 25.81 -7.47
N ILE A 24 -2.88 24.77 -6.71
CA ILE A 24 -3.32 23.47 -7.22
C ILE A 24 -4.56 23.01 -6.48
N GLY A 25 -5.53 22.45 -7.20
CA GLY A 25 -6.67 21.78 -6.58
C GLY A 25 -6.23 20.53 -5.82
N MET A 26 -6.94 20.25 -4.73
CA MET A 26 -6.70 19.04 -3.95
C MET A 26 -7.05 17.81 -4.79
N PRO A 27 -6.21 16.75 -4.83
CA PRO A 27 -6.51 15.52 -5.55
C PRO A 27 -7.73 14.82 -4.95
N ASN A 28 -8.32 13.87 -5.70
CA ASN A 28 -9.37 13.02 -5.15
C ASN A 28 -8.83 12.24 -3.95
N LEU A 29 -9.50 12.35 -2.81
CA LEU A 29 -9.00 11.82 -1.54
C LEU A 29 -9.01 10.29 -1.46
N ILE A 30 -9.76 9.59 -2.28
CA ILE A 30 -9.78 8.12 -2.37
C ILE A 30 -8.97 7.57 -3.57
N GLU A 31 -8.19 8.40 -4.22
CA GLU A 31 -7.41 8.04 -5.40
C GLU A 31 -6.42 6.89 -5.11
N ILE A 32 -5.85 6.85 -3.91
CA ILE A 32 -4.93 5.78 -3.48
C ILE A 32 -5.55 4.39 -3.65
N GLN A 33 -6.82 4.21 -3.27
CA GLN A 33 -7.52 2.93 -3.38
C GLN A 33 -7.86 2.62 -4.85
N LYS A 34 -8.46 3.57 -5.54
CA LYS A 34 -8.91 3.38 -6.93
C LYS A 34 -7.76 3.14 -7.89
N ASN A 35 -6.72 3.96 -7.84
CA ASN A 35 -5.57 3.82 -8.74
C ASN A 35 -4.84 2.49 -8.54
N SER A 36 -4.67 2.07 -7.30
CA SER A 36 -4.02 0.80 -6.99
C SER A 36 -4.82 -0.40 -7.50
N TYR A 37 -6.15 -0.38 -7.35
CA TYR A 37 -7.01 -1.45 -7.84
C TYR A 37 -7.06 -1.48 -9.37
N ASN A 38 -7.13 -0.33 -10.04
CA ASN A 38 -7.10 -0.24 -11.49
C ASN A 38 -5.78 -0.76 -12.06
N TRP A 39 -4.66 -0.36 -11.47
CA TRP A 39 -3.34 -0.90 -11.81
C TRP A 39 -3.31 -2.43 -11.70
N PHE A 40 -3.90 -2.99 -10.64
CA PHE A 40 -3.96 -4.44 -10.47
C PHE A 40 -4.77 -5.12 -11.58
N LEU A 41 -5.89 -4.53 -12.00
CA LEU A 41 -6.72 -5.08 -13.09
C LEU A 41 -6.05 -4.95 -14.46
N GLU A 42 -5.32 -3.88 -14.72
CA GLU A 42 -4.72 -3.59 -16.03
C GLU A 42 -3.34 -4.23 -16.20
N GLU A 43 -2.48 -4.10 -15.21
CA GLU A 43 -1.09 -4.56 -15.27
C GLU A 43 -0.81 -5.72 -14.31
N GLY A 44 -1.27 -5.63 -13.07
CA GLY A 44 -0.92 -6.56 -12.00
C GLY A 44 -1.34 -8.02 -12.26
N LEU A 45 -2.51 -8.25 -12.84
CA LEU A 45 -2.95 -9.58 -13.25
C LEU A 45 -2.10 -10.11 -14.40
N HIS A 46 -1.80 -9.25 -15.37
CA HIS A 46 -0.97 -9.61 -16.52
C HIS A 46 0.44 -10.04 -16.07
N GLU A 47 1.04 -9.31 -15.14
CA GLU A 47 2.34 -9.68 -14.55
C GLU A 47 2.30 -11.06 -13.89
N VAL A 48 1.23 -11.40 -13.14
CA VAL A 48 1.12 -12.72 -12.50
C VAL A 48 1.01 -13.83 -13.52
N PHE A 49 0.23 -13.66 -14.58
CA PHE A 49 0.11 -14.66 -15.64
C PHE A 49 1.43 -14.83 -16.40
N HIS A 50 2.16 -13.76 -16.65
CA HIS A 50 3.47 -13.82 -17.30
C HIS A 50 4.52 -14.50 -16.40
N ASP A 51 4.53 -14.21 -15.09
CA ASP A 51 5.48 -14.80 -14.13
C ASP A 51 5.33 -16.32 -13.98
N ILE A 52 4.13 -16.87 -14.19
CA ILE A 52 3.87 -18.31 -14.07
C ILE A 52 4.41 -19.06 -15.28
N ALA A 53 4.62 -18.35 -16.40
CA ALA A 53 5.11 -18.94 -17.64
C ALA A 53 4.35 -20.22 -18.05
N ALA A 54 4.93 -21.00 -18.93
CA ALA A 54 4.40 -22.30 -19.31
C ALA A 54 4.57 -23.32 -18.18
N ILE A 55 3.49 -24.00 -17.81
CA ILE A 55 3.52 -25.10 -16.84
C ILE A 55 3.83 -26.38 -17.61
N GLU A 56 5.04 -26.90 -17.40
CA GLU A 56 5.45 -28.17 -18.02
C GLU A 56 5.23 -29.34 -17.07
N ASP A 57 4.86 -30.48 -17.63
CA ASP A 57 4.81 -31.73 -16.93
C ASP A 57 6.24 -32.22 -16.58
N TYR A 58 6.39 -33.20 -15.67
CA TYR A 58 7.70 -33.80 -15.31
C TYR A 58 8.42 -34.48 -16.49
N THR A 59 7.70 -34.84 -17.52
CA THR A 59 8.28 -35.48 -18.75
C THR A 59 8.59 -34.45 -19.84
N GLY A 60 8.14 -33.18 -19.68
CA GLY A 60 8.32 -32.08 -20.63
C GLY A 60 7.47 -32.23 -21.93
N ASN A 61 6.50 -33.12 -21.96
CA ASN A 61 5.68 -33.40 -23.15
C ASN A 61 4.45 -32.53 -23.27
N LEU A 62 3.83 -32.19 -22.14
CA LEU A 62 2.65 -31.33 -22.06
C LEU A 62 3.04 -29.96 -21.52
N VAL A 63 2.57 -28.94 -22.20
CA VAL A 63 2.80 -27.52 -21.79
C VAL A 63 1.46 -26.81 -21.72
N LEU A 64 1.12 -26.25 -20.58
CA LEU A 64 -0.06 -25.43 -20.37
C LEU A 64 0.36 -23.97 -20.21
N GLU A 65 -0.19 -23.10 -21.05
CA GLU A 65 0.03 -21.64 -21.00
C GLU A 65 -1.27 -20.91 -20.75
N PHE A 66 -1.18 -19.84 -19.97
CA PHE A 66 -2.27 -18.87 -19.81
C PHE A 66 -2.00 -17.69 -20.74
N VAL A 67 -2.84 -17.54 -21.77
CA VAL A 67 -2.59 -16.59 -22.87
C VAL A 67 -3.18 -15.23 -22.60
N ASP A 68 -4.43 -15.19 -22.12
CA ASP A 68 -5.18 -13.97 -21.90
C ASP A 68 -6.22 -14.16 -20.80
N TYR A 69 -6.75 -13.06 -20.26
CA TYR A 69 -7.81 -13.08 -19.27
C TYR A 69 -8.88 -12.03 -19.57
N ARG A 70 -10.10 -12.32 -19.16
CA ARG A 70 -11.24 -11.43 -19.29
C ARG A 70 -12.00 -11.38 -17.97
N LEU A 71 -12.03 -10.20 -17.37
CA LEU A 71 -12.93 -9.92 -16.25
C LEU A 71 -14.24 -9.38 -16.80
N ASP A 72 -15.34 -10.05 -16.52
CA ASP A 72 -16.66 -9.53 -16.84
C ASP A 72 -16.95 -8.35 -15.89
N LYS A 73 -17.24 -7.20 -16.47
CA LYS A 73 -17.53 -5.98 -15.68
C LYS A 73 -18.93 -5.98 -15.07
N THR A 74 -19.76 -6.96 -15.42
CA THR A 74 -21.13 -7.08 -14.91
C THR A 74 -21.12 -7.86 -13.61
N PRO A 75 -21.36 -7.23 -12.45
CA PRO A 75 -21.40 -7.93 -11.17
C PRO A 75 -22.61 -8.86 -11.12
N LYS A 76 -22.48 -9.97 -10.40
CA LYS A 76 -23.56 -10.94 -10.21
C LYS A 76 -24.76 -10.37 -9.47
N TYR A 77 -24.50 -9.49 -8.50
CA TYR A 77 -25.49 -8.76 -7.71
C TYR A 77 -25.11 -7.28 -7.62
N THR A 78 -26.08 -6.40 -7.48
CA THR A 78 -25.84 -5.00 -7.16
C THR A 78 -25.30 -4.84 -5.74
N ILE A 79 -24.71 -3.68 -5.43
CA ILE A 79 -24.20 -3.38 -4.09
C ILE A 79 -25.30 -3.53 -3.01
N LYS A 80 -26.50 -3.07 -3.31
CA LYS A 80 -27.66 -3.17 -2.41
C LYS A 80 -28.06 -4.63 -2.17
N GLU A 81 -28.18 -5.40 -3.24
CA GLU A 81 -28.48 -6.84 -3.15
C GLU A 81 -27.43 -7.65 -2.41
N CYS A 82 -26.12 -7.29 -2.57
CA CYS A 82 -25.05 -7.93 -1.82
C CYS A 82 -25.18 -7.71 -0.31
N LYS A 83 -25.56 -6.49 0.10
CA LYS A 83 -25.77 -6.19 1.52
C LYS A 83 -27.03 -6.86 2.08
N GLU A 84 -28.10 -6.96 1.30
CA GLU A 84 -29.35 -7.60 1.72
C GLU A 84 -29.26 -9.13 1.77
N ARG A 85 -28.45 -9.74 0.91
CA ARG A 85 -28.32 -11.21 0.77
C ARG A 85 -27.08 -11.79 1.43
N ASP A 86 -26.28 -10.99 2.14
CA ASP A 86 -24.98 -11.38 2.68
C ASP A 86 -24.07 -12.01 1.62
N ALA A 87 -24.10 -11.44 0.41
CA ALA A 87 -23.30 -11.87 -0.72
C ALA A 87 -22.03 -11.03 -0.87
N THR A 88 -21.08 -11.55 -1.65
CA THR A 88 -19.87 -10.83 -2.01
C THR A 88 -20.06 -10.09 -3.34
N TYR A 89 -19.70 -8.81 -3.39
CA TYR A 89 -19.69 -8.02 -4.61
C TYR A 89 -18.50 -8.45 -5.49
N ALA A 90 -18.79 -9.28 -6.49
CA ALA A 90 -17.79 -9.92 -7.33
C ALA A 90 -18.29 -10.10 -8.77
N ALA A 91 -17.35 -10.26 -9.67
CA ALA A 91 -17.61 -10.55 -11.07
C ALA A 91 -16.80 -11.77 -11.53
N PRO A 92 -17.29 -12.54 -12.52
CA PRO A 92 -16.60 -13.73 -13.01
C PRO A 92 -15.30 -13.36 -13.77
N LEU A 93 -14.22 -14.05 -13.43
CA LEU A 93 -12.94 -13.99 -14.11
C LEU A 93 -12.80 -15.22 -15.00
N TYR A 94 -12.50 -14.99 -16.27
CA TYR A 94 -12.21 -16.04 -17.26
C TYR A 94 -10.77 -15.92 -17.72
N VAL A 95 -10.13 -17.05 -17.97
CA VAL A 95 -8.75 -17.11 -18.45
C VAL A 95 -8.68 -18.06 -19.64
N THR A 96 -8.04 -17.64 -20.71
CA THR A 96 -7.78 -18.46 -21.88
C THR A 96 -6.54 -19.29 -21.65
N ALA A 97 -6.71 -20.60 -21.55
CA ALA A 97 -5.64 -21.57 -21.38
C ALA A 97 -5.38 -22.34 -22.66
N ARG A 98 -4.11 -22.45 -23.03
CA ARG A 98 -3.64 -23.19 -24.20
C ARG A 98 -2.81 -24.37 -23.72
N LEU A 99 -3.22 -25.57 -24.11
CA LEU A 99 -2.49 -26.79 -23.85
C LEU A 99 -1.81 -27.25 -25.15
N PHE A 100 -0.49 -27.39 -25.08
CA PHE A 100 0.32 -27.88 -26.20
C PHE A 100 0.90 -29.26 -25.85
N ASN A 101 0.70 -30.25 -26.74
CA ASN A 101 1.31 -31.55 -26.64
C ASN A 101 2.47 -31.63 -27.63
N LYS A 102 3.72 -31.68 -27.13
CA LYS A 102 4.94 -31.73 -27.96
C LYS A 102 5.07 -33.00 -28.77
N GLN A 103 4.46 -34.12 -28.30
CA GLN A 103 4.54 -35.41 -29.00
C GLN A 103 3.59 -35.51 -30.19
N THR A 104 2.35 -35.02 -30.03
CA THR A 104 1.33 -35.12 -31.09
C THR A 104 1.25 -33.83 -31.92
N GLY A 105 1.84 -32.73 -31.49
CA GLY A 105 1.71 -31.39 -32.11
C GLY A 105 0.33 -30.77 -31.95
N GLU A 106 -0.53 -31.38 -31.12
CA GLU A 106 -1.89 -30.93 -30.92
C GLU A 106 -1.92 -29.70 -29.98
N VAL A 107 -2.69 -28.66 -30.37
CA VAL A 107 -2.93 -27.48 -29.54
C VAL A 107 -4.41 -27.40 -29.21
N LYS A 108 -4.76 -27.34 -27.95
CA LYS A 108 -6.13 -27.13 -27.46
C LYS A 108 -6.18 -25.79 -26.69
N GLU A 109 -7.04 -24.90 -27.15
CA GLU A 109 -7.29 -23.60 -26.48
C GLU A 109 -8.72 -23.57 -25.95
N GLN A 110 -8.87 -23.15 -24.70
CA GLN A 110 -10.17 -23.10 -24.03
C GLN A 110 -10.23 -21.98 -23.02
N GLU A 111 -11.35 -21.26 -22.99
CA GLU A 111 -11.65 -20.29 -21.93
C GLU A 111 -12.13 -21.02 -20.67
N ILE A 112 -11.48 -20.76 -19.54
CA ILE A 112 -11.74 -21.42 -18.24
C ILE A 112 -12.25 -20.37 -17.26
N PHE A 113 -13.34 -20.68 -16.58
CA PHE A 113 -13.82 -19.89 -15.45
C PHE A 113 -12.88 -20.04 -14.25
N MET A 114 -12.31 -18.91 -13.77
CA MET A 114 -11.35 -18.87 -12.65
C MET A 114 -11.97 -18.54 -11.31
N GLY A 115 -13.27 -18.32 -11.25
CA GLY A 115 -14.00 -17.96 -10.05
C GLY A 115 -14.52 -16.54 -10.06
N ASP A 116 -15.29 -16.20 -9.04
CA ASP A 116 -15.79 -14.84 -8.83
C ASP A 116 -14.70 -14.00 -8.17
N PHE A 117 -14.30 -12.93 -8.87
CA PHE A 117 -13.27 -12.01 -8.41
C PHE A 117 -13.90 -10.80 -7.72
N PRO A 118 -13.45 -10.40 -6.50
CA PRO A 118 -14.04 -9.28 -5.77
C PRO A 118 -13.81 -7.96 -6.49
N LEU A 119 -14.89 -7.21 -6.67
CA LEU A 119 -14.87 -5.88 -7.28
C LEU A 119 -14.81 -4.79 -6.20
N MET A 120 -14.07 -3.73 -6.51
CA MET A 120 -14.08 -2.51 -5.70
C MET A 120 -15.31 -1.68 -6.03
N THR A 121 -15.98 -1.16 -5.01
CA THR A 121 -17.08 -0.21 -5.17
C THR A 121 -16.57 1.17 -5.60
N ASP A 122 -17.45 2.03 -6.10
CA ASP A 122 -17.08 3.41 -6.51
C ASP A 122 -16.50 4.23 -5.35
N SER A 123 -16.79 3.86 -4.11
CA SER A 123 -16.25 4.49 -2.89
C SER A 123 -14.92 3.90 -2.43
N GLY A 124 -14.32 2.96 -3.15
CA GLY A 124 -13.02 2.37 -2.83
C GLY A 124 -13.06 1.28 -1.75
N THR A 125 -14.18 0.60 -1.59
CA THR A 125 -14.40 -0.48 -0.60
C THR A 125 -14.71 -1.81 -1.26
N PHE A 126 -14.65 -2.89 -0.47
CA PHE A 126 -15.06 -4.22 -0.88
C PHE A 126 -16.22 -4.71 -0.03
N ILE A 127 -17.14 -5.44 -0.64
CA ILE A 127 -18.24 -6.07 0.08
C ILE A 127 -18.01 -7.57 0.10
N SER A 128 -17.80 -8.11 1.28
CA SER A 128 -17.61 -9.54 1.51
C SER A 128 -18.65 -10.05 2.50
N ASN A 129 -19.44 -11.03 2.09
CA ASN A 129 -20.53 -11.58 2.89
C ASN A 129 -21.48 -10.51 3.48
N GLY A 130 -21.83 -9.53 2.65
CA GLY A 130 -22.70 -8.41 3.04
C GLY A 130 -22.03 -7.30 3.84
N ALA A 131 -20.83 -7.50 4.37
CA ALA A 131 -20.08 -6.52 5.15
C ALA A 131 -19.18 -5.68 4.26
N GLU A 132 -19.25 -4.37 4.41
CA GLU A 132 -18.36 -3.44 3.70
C GLU A 132 -17.01 -3.35 4.42
N ARG A 133 -15.93 -3.62 3.68
CA ARG A 133 -14.57 -3.67 4.20
C ARG A 133 -13.67 -2.72 3.45
N ALA A 134 -12.73 -2.12 4.16
CA ALA A 134 -11.65 -1.35 3.58
C ALA A 134 -10.33 -2.11 3.73
N ILE A 135 -9.59 -2.23 2.65
CA ILE A 135 -8.24 -2.81 2.69
C ILE A 135 -7.25 -1.67 2.95
N VAL A 136 -6.63 -1.71 4.12
CA VAL A 136 -5.67 -0.69 4.57
C VAL A 136 -4.34 -0.90 3.87
N SER A 137 -3.76 0.17 3.35
CA SER A 137 -2.42 0.15 2.78
C SER A 137 -1.37 -0.12 3.86
N GLN A 138 -0.35 -0.88 3.51
CA GLN A 138 0.71 -1.27 4.44
C GLN A 138 1.99 -0.49 4.16
N LEU A 139 2.61 0.05 5.20
CA LEU A 139 3.91 0.70 5.13
C LEU A 139 5.00 -0.31 5.46
N VAL A 140 5.87 -0.61 4.50
CA VAL A 140 6.91 -1.64 4.63
C VAL A 140 8.27 -1.08 4.25
N ARG A 141 9.33 -1.74 4.68
CA ARG A 141 10.68 -1.45 4.22
C ARG A 141 10.78 -1.81 2.73
N SER A 142 11.32 -0.89 1.91
CA SER A 142 11.54 -1.16 0.49
C SER A 142 12.52 -2.32 0.31
N PRO A 143 12.33 -3.21 -0.67
CA PRO A 143 13.41 -4.07 -1.13
C PRO A 143 14.60 -3.27 -1.64
N GLY A 144 15.78 -3.86 -1.54
CA GLY A 144 17.02 -3.22 -1.94
C GLY A 144 18.16 -3.51 -0.97
N VAL A 145 19.23 -2.74 -1.05
CA VAL A 145 20.38 -2.83 -0.16
C VAL A 145 20.46 -1.59 0.74
N PHE A 146 20.62 -1.83 2.05
CA PHE A 146 20.65 -0.79 3.08
C PHE A 146 21.86 -0.95 3.96
N TYR A 147 22.54 0.14 4.27
CA TYR A 147 23.75 0.20 5.04
C TYR A 147 23.52 0.90 6.36
N GLY A 148 23.95 0.25 7.44
CA GLY A 148 23.91 0.80 8.79
C GLY A 148 25.29 0.91 9.40
N SER A 149 25.42 1.72 10.45
CA SER A 149 26.61 1.78 11.29
C SER A 149 26.25 1.60 12.75
N SER A 150 27.12 0.93 13.48
CA SER A 150 27.01 0.79 14.94
C SER A 150 28.41 1.01 15.55
N LYS A 151 28.44 1.45 16.80
CA LYS A 151 29.72 1.60 17.52
C LYS A 151 29.95 0.40 18.42
N ASP A 152 31.14 -0.16 18.34
CA ASP A 152 31.61 -1.16 19.27
C ASP A 152 31.88 -0.55 20.65
N ARG A 153 32.09 -1.38 21.66
CA ARG A 153 32.45 -0.98 23.05
C ARG A 153 33.72 -0.12 23.10
N THR A 154 34.60 -0.24 22.12
CA THR A 154 35.83 0.55 21.94
C THR A 154 35.64 1.89 21.23
N GLY A 155 34.42 2.17 20.75
CA GLY A 155 34.11 3.35 19.95
C GLY A 155 34.43 3.26 18.46
N LYS A 156 34.87 2.09 17.96
CA LYS A 156 35.12 1.82 16.54
C LYS A 156 33.80 1.70 15.78
N ASP A 157 33.68 2.32 14.64
CA ASP A 157 32.53 2.19 13.76
C ASP A 157 32.52 0.81 13.08
N LEU A 158 31.46 0.07 13.28
CA LEU A 158 31.19 -1.20 12.62
C LEU A 158 30.06 -1.00 11.61
N PHE A 159 30.27 -1.43 10.38
CA PHE A 159 29.31 -1.30 9.31
C PHE A 159 28.56 -2.61 9.08
N THR A 160 27.29 -2.48 8.83
CA THR A 160 26.39 -3.58 8.47
C THR A 160 25.66 -3.24 7.19
N ALA A 161 25.29 -4.25 6.43
CA ALA A 161 24.39 -4.05 5.31
C ALA A 161 23.37 -5.20 5.24
N THR A 162 22.20 -4.89 4.73
CA THR A 162 21.15 -5.88 4.52
C THR A 162 20.62 -5.72 3.11
N MET A 163 20.72 -6.77 2.32
CA MET A 163 20.08 -6.88 1.02
C MET A 163 18.80 -7.71 1.19
N ASN A 164 17.66 -7.06 1.09
CA ASN A 164 16.35 -7.70 1.23
C ASN A 164 15.57 -7.65 -0.09
N PRO A 165 15.12 -8.80 -0.59
CA PRO A 165 14.25 -8.86 -1.76
C PRO A 165 12.79 -8.61 -1.37
N ASN A 166 11.94 -8.44 -2.37
CA ASN A 166 10.49 -8.50 -2.19
C ASN A 166 10.04 -9.94 -1.86
N ARG A 167 10.70 -10.92 -2.48
CA ARG A 167 10.51 -12.36 -2.23
C ARG A 167 11.85 -13.08 -2.39
N GLY A 168 12.25 -13.85 -1.41
CA GLY A 168 13.48 -14.65 -1.44
C GLY A 168 14.32 -14.57 -0.18
N ALA A 169 15.54 -15.07 -0.25
CA ALA A 169 16.48 -15.11 0.85
C ALA A 169 17.14 -13.75 1.10
N TRP A 170 17.34 -13.41 2.37
CA TRP A 170 18.06 -12.21 2.78
C TRP A 170 19.56 -12.46 2.75
N LEU A 171 20.31 -11.42 2.39
CA LEU A 171 21.77 -11.40 2.45
C LEU A 171 22.20 -10.30 3.40
N GLU A 172 22.80 -10.67 4.53
CA GLU A 172 23.21 -9.73 5.56
C GLU A 172 24.74 -9.71 5.66
N TYR A 173 25.32 -8.52 5.68
CA TYR A 173 26.74 -8.29 5.86
C TYR A 173 27.01 -7.67 7.21
N GLU A 174 28.05 -8.12 7.88
CA GLU A 174 28.50 -7.53 9.15
C GLU A 174 30.04 -7.46 9.19
N THR A 175 30.57 -6.38 9.75
CA THR A 175 32.00 -6.26 10.07
C THR A 175 32.22 -6.47 11.56
N ASP A 176 33.31 -7.13 11.91
CA ASP A 176 33.68 -7.40 13.30
C ASP A 176 34.76 -6.40 13.79
N SER A 177 34.96 -6.32 15.11
CA SER A 177 36.01 -5.51 15.75
C SER A 177 37.43 -5.85 15.28
N GLN A 178 37.63 -7.06 14.75
CA GLN A 178 38.89 -7.55 14.19
C GLN A 178 39.04 -7.28 12.68
N ASP A 179 38.19 -6.42 12.08
CA ASP A 179 38.14 -6.12 10.66
C ASP A 179 37.81 -7.31 9.75
N VAL A 180 37.20 -8.37 10.30
CA VAL A 180 36.71 -9.48 9.49
C VAL A 180 35.35 -9.16 8.95
N PHE A 181 35.18 -9.39 7.68
CA PHE A 181 33.91 -9.16 6.99
C PHE A 181 33.15 -10.50 6.84
N TYR A 182 31.99 -10.58 7.47
CA TYR A 182 31.13 -11.76 7.47
C TYR A 182 29.88 -11.55 6.65
N VAL A 183 29.34 -12.64 6.12
CA VAL A 183 28.05 -12.69 5.45
C VAL A 183 27.17 -13.75 6.11
N ARG A 184 25.87 -13.46 6.19
CA ARG A 184 24.80 -14.40 6.56
C ARG A 184 23.83 -14.53 5.41
N ILE A 185 23.44 -15.74 5.10
CA ILE A 185 22.42 -16.05 4.10
C ILE A 185 21.20 -16.57 4.84
N ASP A 186 20.07 -15.85 4.71
CA ASP A 186 18.77 -16.25 5.26
C ASP A 186 18.79 -16.63 6.75
N LYS A 187 19.43 -15.78 7.60
CA LYS A 187 19.54 -15.96 9.07
C LYS A 187 20.40 -17.16 9.52
N ASN A 188 21.07 -17.85 8.62
CA ASN A 188 21.99 -18.93 8.93
C ASN A 188 23.26 -18.44 9.65
N ARG A 189 24.14 -19.38 9.99
CA ARG A 189 25.42 -19.05 10.65
C ARG A 189 26.30 -18.23 9.72
N LYS A 190 26.97 -17.24 10.27
CA LYS A 190 27.90 -16.38 9.52
C LYS A 190 29.10 -17.15 8.95
N LEU A 191 29.54 -16.71 7.79
CA LEU A 191 30.75 -17.19 7.11
C LEU A 191 31.56 -15.99 6.60
N PRO A 192 32.90 -16.13 6.40
CA PRO A 192 33.68 -15.06 5.78
C PRO A 192 33.12 -14.69 4.42
N VAL A 193 33.10 -13.39 4.09
CA VAL A 193 32.58 -12.93 2.81
C VAL A 193 33.36 -13.49 1.62
N THR A 194 34.65 -13.76 1.81
CA THR A 194 35.55 -14.33 0.79
C THR A 194 35.08 -15.71 0.34
N THR A 195 34.56 -16.54 1.24
CA THR A 195 33.95 -17.82 0.89
C THR A 195 32.78 -17.67 -0.11
N LEU A 196 31.92 -16.66 0.10
CA LEU A 196 30.84 -16.34 -0.86
C LEU A 196 31.40 -15.79 -2.17
N ILE A 197 32.38 -14.91 -2.13
CA ILE A 197 33.03 -14.35 -3.31
C ILE A 197 33.66 -15.46 -4.17
N ARG A 198 34.30 -16.46 -3.57
CA ARG A 198 34.79 -17.64 -4.27
C ARG A 198 33.68 -18.48 -4.90
N ALA A 199 32.64 -18.74 -4.14
CA ALA A 199 31.47 -19.47 -4.65
C ALA A 199 30.82 -18.80 -5.87
N LEU A 200 30.90 -17.46 -5.97
CA LEU A 200 30.35 -16.67 -7.07
C LEU A 200 31.29 -16.49 -8.28
N GLY A 201 32.55 -16.97 -8.20
CA GLY A 201 33.40 -17.07 -9.39
C GLY A 201 34.81 -16.53 -9.24
N LEU A 202 35.18 -15.73 -8.23
CA LEU A 202 36.53 -15.28 -7.97
C LEU A 202 37.30 -16.34 -7.16
N SER A 203 38.03 -17.22 -7.85
CA SER A 203 38.61 -18.44 -7.26
C SER A 203 39.79 -18.21 -6.34
N THR A 204 40.78 -17.39 -6.78
CA THR A 204 42.04 -17.26 -6.08
C THR A 204 42.14 -16.01 -5.22
N ASP A 205 43.04 -16.03 -4.21
CA ASP A 205 43.28 -14.86 -3.36
C ASP A 205 43.76 -13.65 -4.15
N GLU A 206 44.57 -13.89 -5.18
CA GLU A 206 45.06 -12.83 -6.06
C GLU A 206 43.97 -12.17 -6.87
N GLN A 207 43.05 -12.94 -7.41
CA GLN A 207 41.88 -12.41 -8.14
C GLN A 207 41.00 -11.55 -7.22
N ILE A 208 40.75 -11.98 -5.99
CA ILE A 208 39.98 -11.23 -5.01
C ILE A 208 40.67 -9.91 -4.66
N LYS A 209 41.99 -9.95 -4.37
CA LYS A 209 42.78 -8.75 -4.07
C LYS A 209 42.83 -7.79 -5.25
N GLN A 210 43.02 -8.29 -6.46
CA GLN A 210 43.02 -7.46 -7.67
C GLN A 210 41.68 -6.81 -7.92
N PHE A 211 40.59 -7.50 -7.59
CA PHE A 211 39.21 -7.00 -7.80
C PHE A 211 38.81 -5.93 -6.78
N PHE A 212 39.06 -6.16 -5.48
CA PHE A 212 38.63 -5.24 -4.42
C PHE A 212 39.73 -4.27 -3.95
N GLY A 213 41.00 -4.55 -4.24
CA GLY A 213 42.16 -3.75 -3.83
C GLY A 213 43.12 -4.54 -2.96
N ASP A 214 44.41 -4.51 -3.30
CA ASP A 214 45.47 -5.26 -2.59
C ASP A 214 45.64 -4.79 -1.13
N SER A 215 45.37 -3.54 -0.85
CA SER A 215 45.59 -2.89 0.44
C SER A 215 44.33 -2.88 1.35
N GLU A 216 43.23 -3.53 0.94
CA GLU A 216 42.00 -3.57 1.74
C GLU A 216 42.11 -4.43 3.00
N PRO A 217 42.16 -3.79 4.22
CA PRO A 217 42.39 -4.53 5.47
C PRO A 217 41.31 -5.57 5.76
N LYS A 218 40.05 -5.27 5.46
CA LYS A 218 38.91 -6.14 5.76
C LYS A 218 38.87 -7.39 4.87
N ILE A 219 39.24 -7.24 3.61
CA ILE A 219 39.38 -8.37 2.70
C ILE A 219 40.56 -9.26 3.13
N ASN A 220 41.74 -8.68 3.47
CA ASN A 220 42.88 -9.43 3.92
C ASN A 220 42.63 -10.20 5.22
N ALA A 221 42.02 -9.58 6.21
CA ALA A 221 41.61 -10.23 7.48
C ALA A 221 40.55 -11.33 7.24
N SER A 222 39.66 -11.18 6.27
CA SER A 222 38.68 -12.21 5.91
C SER A 222 39.33 -13.40 5.20
N LEU A 223 40.33 -13.17 4.33
CA LEU A 223 41.10 -14.24 3.68
C LEU A 223 41.89 -15.08 4.68
N GLU A 224 42.46 -14.47 5.73
CA GLU A 224 43.16 -15.21 6.80
C GLU A 224 42.22 -16.15 7.60
N LYS A 225 40.92 -15.83 7.70
CA LYS A 225 39.91 -16.65 8.37
C LYS A 225 39.19 -17.63 7.45
N ASP A 226 39.32 -17.47 6.16
CA ASP A 226 38.70 -18.34 5.17
C ASP A 226 39.51 -19.64 5.04
N ILE A 227 38.82 -20.77 5.17
CA ILE A 227 39.39 -22.11 5.05
C ILE A 227 39.33 -22.66 3.62
N THR A 228 38.72 -21.92 2.69
CA THR A 228 38.52 -22.32 1.29
C THR A 228 39.58 -21.70 0.39
N HIS A 229 39.98 -22.38 -0.69
CA HIS A 229 41.03 -21.93 -1.60
C HIS A 229 40.59 -21.81 -3.06
N ASN A 230 39.45 -22.41 -3.39
CA ASN A 230 38.94 -22.37 -4.76
C ASN A 230 37.39 -22.28 -4.78
N THR A 231 36.83 -22.11 -5.97
CA THR A 231 35.37 -21.96 -6.17
C THR A 231 34.59 -23.20 -5.71
N GLU A 232 35.12 -24.40 -5.92
CA GLU A 232 34.46 -25.64 -5.53
C GLU A 232 34.35 -25.78 -4.00
N GLU A 233 35.45 -25.53 -3.29
CA GLU A 233 35.46 -25.53 -1.84
C GLU A 233 34.54 -24.44 -1.25
N GLY A 234 34.53 -23.25 -1.87
CA GLY A 234 33.63 -22.17 -1.50
C GLY A 234 32.14 -22.57 -1.61
N LEU A 235 31.77 -23.23 -2.71
CA LEU A 235 30.39 -23.75 -2.91
C LEU A 235 30.02 -24.80 -1.87
N LEU A 236 30.96 -25.75 -1.59
CA LEU A 236 30.71 -26.81 -0.60
C LEU A 236 30.56 -26.24 0.83
N GLU A 237 31.36 -25.24 1.19
CA GLU A 237 31.26 -24.62 2.53
C GLU A 237 29.99 -23.78 2.69
N VAL A 238 29.57 -23.03 1.66
CA VAL A 238 28.30 -22.32 1.65
C VAL A 238 27.14 -23.32 1.84
N TYR A 239 27.15 -24.42 1.11
CA TYR A 239 26.12 -25.47 1.21
C TYR A 239 26.07 -26.10 2.62
N ARG A 240 27.24 -26.41 3.23
CA ARG A 240 27.28 -26.95 4.60
C ARG A 240 26.66 -26.01 5.62
N LYS A 241 26.79 -24.69 5.44
CA LYS A 241 26.18 -23.69 6.32
C LYS A 241 24.67 -23.57 6.11
N LEU A 242 24.21 -23.70 4.85
CA LEU A 242 22.80 -23.61 4.49
C LEU A 242 22.01 -24.87 4.88
N ARG A 243 22.62 -26.06 4.68
CA ARG A 243 22.01 -27.37 4.97
C ARG A 243 22.93 -28.27 5.79
N PRO A 244 23.02 -28.02 7.11
CA PRO A 244 23.84 -28.84 7.97
C PRO A 244 23.28 -30.29 8.04
N GLY A 245 24.16 -31.27 7.78
CA GLY A 245 23.82 -32.69 7.85
C GLY A 245 23.60 -33.39 6.48
N GLU A 246 23.52 -32.65 5.38
CA GLU A 246 23.49 -33.25 4.04
C GLU A 246 24.92 -33.33 3.45
N PRO A 247 25.28 -34.45 2.78
CA PRO A 247 26.58 -34.54 2.11
C PRO A 247 26.62 -33.59 0.91
N PRO A 248 27.55 -32.61 0.87
CA PRO A 248 27.60 -31.66 -0.23
C PRO A 248 28.26 -32.24 -1.47
N THR A 249 27.64 -32.01 -2.65
CA THR A 249 28.30 -32.17 -3.95
C THR A 249 28.40 -30.84 -4.66
N VAL A 250 29.40 -30.66 -5.53
CA VAL A 250 29.60 -29.38 -6.24
C VAL A 250 28.36 -28.98 -7.06
N GLU A 251 27.74 -29.93 -7.77
CA GLU A 251 26.58 -29.70 -8.60
C GLU A 251 25.35 -29.32 -7.77
N SER A 252 25.08 -30.05 -6.68
CA SER A 252 23.94 -29.73 -5.81
C SER A 252 24.12 -28.40 -5.10
N SER A 253 25.35 -28.07 -4.72
CA SER A 253 25.68 -26.80 -4.07
C SER A 253 25.48 -25.61 -5.01
N ARG A 254 25.93 -25.74 -6.26
CA ARG A 254 25.72 -24.69 -7.29
C ARG A 254 24.24 -24.54 -7.61
N SER A 255 23.54 -25.64 -7.89
CA SER A 255 22.10 -25.60 -8.16
C SER A 255 21.30 -25.00 -7.01
N HIS A 256 21.69 -25.27 -5.77
CA HIS A 256 21.04 -24.69 -4.60
C HIS A 256 21.30 -23.18 -4.47
N LEU A 257 22.53 -22.72 -4.69
CA LEU A 257 22.88 -21.31 -4.67
C LEU A 257 22.16 -20.53 -5.79
N ASP A 258 22.16 -21.11 -7.00
CA ASP A 258 21.47 -20.53 -8.15
C ASP A 258 19.96 -20.41 -7.90
N ALA A 259 19.33 -21.46 -7.35
CA ALA A 259 17.93 -21.44 -6.99
C ALA A 259 17.60 -20.44 -5.87
N LEU A 260 18.57 -20.09 -5.02
CA LEU A 260 18.35 -19.19 -3.88
C LEU A 260 18.36 -17.70 -4.29
N PHE A 261 19.22 -17.31 -5.24
CA PHE A 261 19.46 -15.91 -5.61
C PHE A 261 19.15 -15.57 -7.06
N PHE A 262 19.30 -16.50 -7.99
CA PHE A 262 19.24 -16.24 -9.43
C PHE A 262 18.02 -16.82 -10.14
N ASP A 263 17.18 -17.60 -9.44
CA ASP A 263 15.93 -18.13 -9.99
C ASP A 263 14.77 -17.12 -9.81
N PRO A 264 14.22 -16.57 -10.90
CA PRO A 264 13.13 -15.59 -10.81
C PRO A 264 11.85 -16.14 -10.17
N ARG A 265 11.68 -17.45 -10.10
CA ARG A 265 10.55 -18.09 -9.42
C ARG A 265 10.66 -18.02 -7.90
N ARG A 266 11.88 -17.95 -7.37
CA ARG A 266 12.18 -17.99 -5.91
C ARG A 266 12.65 -16.66 -5.35
N TYR A 267 13.38 -15.89 -6.15
CA TYR A 267 13.94 -14.59 -5.76
C TYR A 267 13.43 -13.50 -6.68
N ASP A 268 12.90 -12.44 -6.11
CA ASP A 268 12.37 -11.31 -6.85
C ASP A 268 12.60 -10.00 -6.08
N LEU A 269 13.30 -9.07 -6.70
CA LEU A 269 13.49 -7.71 -6.19
C LEU A 269 12.29 -6.81 -6.49
N ALA A 270 11.46 -7.19 -7.45
CA ALA A 270 10.47 -6.35 -8.11
C ALA A 270 11.09 -5.08 -8.76
N ARG A 271 10.29 -4.31 -9.50
CA ARG A 271 10.76 -3.08 -10.18
C ARG A 271 11.31 -2.05 -9.19
N PHE A 272 10.59 -1.85 -8.08
CA PHE A 272 10.99 -0.88 -7.06
C PHE A 272 12.27 -1.27 -6.31
N GLY A 273 12.52 -2.56 -6.06
CA GLY A 273 13.77 -3.04 -5.47
C GLY A 273 14.96 -2.86 -6.41
N ARG A 274 14.78 -3.16 -7.70
CA ARG A 274 15.78 -2.93 -8.74
C ARG A 274 16.10 -1.44 -8.89
N TYR A 275 15.09 -0.58 -8.93
CA TYR A 275 15.27 0.87 -8.96
C TYR A 275 16.10 1.38 -7.78
N LYS A 276 15.79 0.98 -6.56
CA LYS A 276 16.54 1.39 -5.36
C LYS A 276 17.97 0.88 -5.38
N MET A 277 18.18 -0.37 -5.76
CA MET A 277 19.51 -0.99 -5.81
C MET A 277 20.40 -0.32 -6.85
N ASN A 278 19.90 -0.09 -8.06
CA ASN A 278 20.64 0.57 -9.13
C ASN A 278 21.04 2.00 -8.75
N ASN A 279 20.15 2.76 -8.12
CA ASN A 279 20.45 4.13 -7.68
C ASN A 279 21.47 4.16 -6.53
N LYS A 280 21.41 3.19 -5.62
CA LYS A 280 22.36 3.10 -4.48
C LYS A 280 23.75 2.69 -4.92
N LEU A 281 23.86 1.73 -5.82
CA LEU A 281 25.12 1.15 -6.26
C LEU A 281 25.78 1.91 -7.44
N ALA A 282 25.11 2.94 -7.98
CA ALA A 282 25.66 3.79 -9.04
C ALA A 282 26.95 4.48 -8.63
N LEU A 283 27.81 4.79 -9.61
CA LEU A 283 29.10 5.44 -9.37
C LEU A 283 28.96 6.92 -9.02
N ALA A 284 28.08 7.65 -9.67
CA ALA A 284 28.05 9.09 -9.67
C ALA A 284 28.11 9.74 -8.28
N ARG A 285 27.25 9.28 -7.35
CA ARG A 285 27.20 9.82 -5.98
C ARG A 285 28.38 9.40 -5.10
N ARG A 286 29.11 8.36 -5.50
CA ARG A 286 30.21 7.78 -4.72
C ARG A 286 31.54 8.38 -5.10
N ILE A 287 31.72 8.78 -6.36
CA ILE A 287 33.00 9.35 -6.87
C ILE A 287 33.01 10.88 -6.88
N ALA A 288 31.85 11.52 -6.78
CA ALA A 288 31.76 12.98 -6.77
C ALA A 288 32.52 13.58 -5.56
N GLY A 289 33.35 14.57 -5.83
CA GLY A 289 34.16 15.26 -4.80
C GLY A 289 35.57 14.72 -4.61
N TYR A 290 35.87 13.51 -5.09
CA TYR A 290 37.17 12.88 -5.03
C TYR A 290 38.05 13.16 -6.27
N LYS A 291 39.35 12.88 -6.18
CA LYS A 291 40.29 12.97 -7.32
C LYS A 291 40.46 11.61 -7.97
N ALA A 292 40.51 11.55 -9.28
CA ALA A 292 40.81 10.33 -10.01
C ALA A 292 42.26 9.85 -9.73
N ALA A 293 42.46 8.57 -9.39
CA ALA A 293 43.78 7.98 -9.21
C ALA A 293 44.42 7.56 -10.55
N GLU A 294 43.59 7.28 -11.54
CA GLU A 294 43.95 6.82 -12.89
C GLU A 294 43.13 7.57 -13.93
N ASP A 295 43.54 7.47 -15.20
CA ASP A 295 42.77 8.03 -16.31
C ASP A 295 41.48 7.24 -16.51
N ILE A 296 40.33 7.92 -16.54
CA ILE A 296 38.99 7.32 -16.72
C ILE A 296 38.61 7.45 -18.19
N ILE A 297 38.43 6.32 -18.85
CA ILE A 297 38.18 6.23 -20.29
C ILE A 297 36.77 5.61 -20.50
N ALA A 298 36.03 6.15 -21.43
CA ALA A 298 34.71 5.63 -21.82
C ALA A 298 34.88 4.25 -22.51
N PRO A 299 34.13 3.19 -22.08
CA PRO A 299 34.34 1.84 -22.61
C PRO A 299 33.99 1.64 -24.08
N LEU A 300 33.06 2.43 -24.63
CA LEU A 300 32.60 2.32 -26.03
C LEU A 300 33.36 3.26 -26.98
N THR A 301 33.58 4.51 -26.57
CA THR A 301 34.14 5.55 -27.45
C THR A 301 35.67 5.67 -27.32
N GLY A 302 36.28 5.18 -26.21
CA GLY A 302 37.66 5.38 -25.90
C GLY A 302 38.04 6.83 -25.53
N GLU A 303 37.09 7.68 -25.29
CA GLU A 303 37.26 9.08 -24.92
C GLU A 303 37.73 9.20 -23.46
N LEU A 304 38.68 10.13 -23.21
CA LEU A 304 39.14 10.44 -21.87
C LEU A 304 38.10 11.31 -21.15
N LEU A 305 37.42 10.74 -20.15
CA LEU A 305 36.41 11.43 -19.35
C LEU A 305 37.06 12.25 -18.22
N ALA A 306 38.06 11.71 -17.54
CA ALA A 306 38.76 12.40 -16.49
C ALA A 306 40.23 11.97 -16.47
N ALA A 307 41.16 12.93 -16.36
CA ALA A 307 42.59 12.67 -16.25
C ALA A 307 42.99 12.34 -14.81
N LYS A 308 44.07 11.61 -14.65
CA LYS A 308 44.67 11.31 -13.35
C LYS A 308 44.95 12.59 -12.56
N GLY A 309 44.51 12.61 -11.29
CA GLY A 309 44.61 13.74 -10.36
C GLY A 309 43.54 14.81 -10.51
N GLU A 310 42.65 14.71 -11.50
CA GLU A 310 41.57 15.65 -11.71
C GLU A 310 40.47 15.44 -10.65
N LYS A 311 39.90 16.55 -10.15
CA LYS A 311 38.76 16.49 -9.20
C LYS A 311 37.45 16.26 -9.94
N ILE A 312 36.76 15.19 -9.58
CA ILE A 312 35.50 14.81 -10.19
C ILE A 312 34.38 15.60 -9.51
N ASN A 313 33.74 16.53 -10.24
CA ASN A 313 32.53 17.19 -9.76
C ASN A 313 31.28 16.32 -10.08
N LEU A 314 30.12 16.69 -9.53
CA LEU A 314 28.90 15.90 -9.71
C LEU A 314 28.47 15.75 -11.18
N ALA A 315 28.62 16.82 -11.99
CA ALA A 315 28.27 16.77 -13.41
C ALA A 315 29.14 15.76 -14.17
N LYS A 316 30.45 15.78 -13.88
CA LYS A 316 31.43 14.85 -14.47
C LYS A 316 31.25 13.43 -13.95
N ALA A 317 30.88 13.26 -12.69
CA ALA A 317 30.54 11.96 -12.13
C ALA A 317 29.32 11.33 -12.83
N ASN A 318 28.31 12.12 -13.12
CA ASN A 318 27.14 11.67 -13.89
C ASN A 318 27.50 11.30 -15.34
N GLU A 319 28.41 12.04 -15.96
CA GLU A 319 28.94 11.75 -17.30
C GLU A 319 29.69 10.42 -17.34
N ILE A 320 30.57 10.17 -16.33
CA ILE A 320 31.31 8.92 -16.18
C ILE A 320 30.33 7.73 -15.97
N ASP A 321 29.34 7.89 -15.12
CA ASP A 321 28.33 6.86 -14.86
C ASP A 321 27.47 6.57 -16.12
N ALA A 322 27.06 7.61 -16.85
CA ALA A 322 26.30 7.49 -18.10
C ALA A 322 27.11 6.84 -19.24
N ALA A 323 28.42 7.01 -19.26
CA ALA A 323 29.30 6.39 -20.26
C ALA A 323 29.48 4.87 -20.09
N GLY A 324 28.95 4.28 -19.01
CA GLY A 324 29.00 2.83 -18.74
C GLY A 324 30.31 2.36 -18.06
N VAL A 325 31.00 3.26 -17.40
CA VAL A 325 32.18 2.89 -16.59
C VAL A 325 31.70 2.12 -15.35
N THR A 326 32.26 0.92 -15.13
CA THR A 326 31.86 0.06 -14.01
C THR A 326 32.81 0.12 -12.82
N ARG A 327 34.02 0.57 -13.05
CA ARG A 327 35.11 0.61 -12.04
C ARG A 327 35.90 1.90 -12.15
N VAL A 328 36.09 2.58 -11.03
CA VAL A 328 36.88 3.80 -10.93
C VAL A 328 37.76 3.74 -9.69
N THR A 329 39.02 4.12 -9.81
CA THR A 329 39.95 4.28 -8.68
C THR A 329 40.02 5.75 -8.28
N VAL A 330 39.67 6.05 -7.02
CA VAL A 330 39.68 7.41 -6.48
C VAL A 330 40.74 7.57 -5.37
N LEU A 331 41.27 8.78 -5.24
CA LEU A 331 42.21 9.12 -4.14
C LEU A 331 41.40 9.64 -2.94
N VAL A 332 41.59 8.99 -1.80
CA VAL A 332 41.01 9.39 -0.52
C VAL A 332 42.06 10.01 0.37
N GLU A 333 41.76 11.21 0.89
CA GLU A 333 42.62 11.93 1.83
C GLU A 333 41.99 11.87 3.22
N LYS A 334 42.61 11.14 4.18
CA LYS A 334 42.22 11.21 5.59
C LYS A 334 43.13 12.20 6.33
N LYS A 335 42.58 12.95 7.29
CA LYS A 335 43.39 13.88 8.12
C LYS A 335 44.59 13.18 8.73
N GLY A 336 45.83 13.58 8.33
CA GLY A 336 47.09 13.07 8.87
C GLY A 336 47.65 11.83 8.16
N GLN A 337 47.07 11.41 7.05
CA GLN A 337 47.59 10.32 6.20
C GLN A 337 47.81 10.81 4.77
N GLU A 338 48.74 10.21 4.06
CA GLU A 338 48.90 10.45 2.62
C GLU A 338 47.69 9.91 1.86
N ALA A 339 47.38 10.56 0.73
CA ALA A 339 46.31 10.12 -0.13
C ALA A 339 46.56 8.68 -0.66
N TYR A 340 45.60 7.80 -0.52
CA TYR A 340 45.71 6.42 -0.97
C TYR A 340 44.57 6.07 -1.95
N PRO A 341 44.82 5.19 -2.92
CA PRO A 341 43.81 4.80 -3.90
C PRO A 341 42.79 3.83 -3.31
N VAL A 342 41.51 4.08 -3.61
CA VAL A 342 40.37 3.20 -3.27
C VAL A 342 39.61 2.89 -4.53
N ILE A 343 39.25 1.62 -4.72
CA ILE A 343 38.49 1.13 -5.88
C ILE A 343 37.03 1.25 -5.58
N VAL A 344 36.26 1.89 -6.47
CA VAL A 344 34.82 2.00 -6.43
C VAL A 344 34.24 1.23 -7.60
N ILE A 345 33.32 0.27 -7.29
CA ILE A 345 32.72 -0.63 -8.27
C ILE A 345 31.22 -0.40 -8.28
N SER A 346 30.63 -0.26 -9.48
CA SER A 346 29.18 -0.23 -9.66
C SER A 346 28.64 -1.63 -10.01
N ASN A 347 27.30 -1.73 -10.02
CA ASN A 347 26.63 -2.93 -10.51
C ASN A 347 26.48 -3.00 -12.03
N GLY A 348 27.10 -2.11 -12.78
CA GLY A 348 27.08 -2.10 -14.23
C GLY A 348 25.76 -1.71 -14.88
N CYS A 349 24.80 -1.14 -14.14
CA CYS A 349 23.55 -0.65 -14.69
C CYS A 349 23.65 0.83 -15.05
N VAL A 350 23.22 1.18 -16.28
CA VAL A 350 23.25 2.55 -16.84
C VAL A 350 21.92 2.93 -17.45
N ASP A 351 21.70 4.23 -17.64
CA ASP A 351 20.58 4.71 -18.45
C ASP A 351 20.81 4.30 -19.91
N ALA A 352 19.84 3.62 -20.52
CA ALA A 352 19.96 3.12 -21.88
C ALA A 352 19.76 4.22 -22.95
N GLN A 353 19.03 5.29 -22.65
CA GLN A 353 18.64 6.31 -23.61
C GLN A 353 19.83 6.95 -24.37
N PRO A 354 20.99 7.28 -23.75
CA PRO A 354 22.12 7.90 -24.45
C PRO A 354 22.76 7.02 -25.54
N PHE A 355 22.53 5.72 -25.53
CA PHE A 355 23.14 4.76 -26.46
C PHE A 355 22.32 4.51 -27.72
N PHE A 356 21.06 4.94 -27.74
CA PHE A 356 20.13 4.69 -28.83
C PHE A 356 19.56 5.99 -29.42
N SER A 357 19.24 5.97 -30.71
CA SER A 357 18.74 7.15 -31.45
C SER A 357 17.21 7.33 -31.37
N PHE A 358 16.52 6.37 -30.80
CA PHE A 358 15.06 6.35 -30.61
C PHE A 358 14.71 6.41 -29.10
N ASP A 359 13.45 6.69 -28.81
CA ASP A 359 12.95 6.70 -27.42
C ASP A 359 12.83 5.26 -26.89
N VAL A 360 13.74 4.90 -26.00
CA VAL A 360 13.88 3.52 -25.48
C VAL A 360 12.72 3.15 -24.57
N ASP A 361 12.15 4.12 -23.84
CA ASP A 361 10.99 3.89 -22.98
C ASP A 361 9.72 3.65 -23.84
N ALA A 362 9.42 4.57 -24.77
CA ALA A 362 8.21 4.47 -25.59
C ALA A 362 8.22 3.28 -26.55
N GLU A 363 9.38 2.93 -27.13
CA GLU A 363 9.46 1.94 -28.19
C GLU A 363 9.94 0.56 -27.74
N ALA A 364 10.73 0.45 -26.68
CA ALA A 364 11.23 -0.83 -26.15
C ALA A 364 10.76 -1.15 -24.74
N GLY A 365 10.08 -0.22 -24.04
CA GLY A 365 9.58 -0.40 -22.68
C GLY A 365 10.65 -0.38 -21.59
N ILE A 366 11.86 0.10 -21.90
CA ILE A 366 12.97 0.16 -20.96
C ILE A 366 13.01 1.54 -20.31
N ASN A 367 12.40 1.67 -19.14
CA ASN A 367 12.27 2.92 -18.40
C ASN A 367 13.15 2.97 -17.12
N GLU A 368 14.04 2.02 -16.97
CA GLU A 368 14.95 1.89 -15.82
C GLU A 368 16.39 1.69 -16.29
N ARG A 369 17.33 1.80 -15.36
CA ARG A 369 18.73 1.53 -15.65
C ARG A 369 18.92 0.07 -16.04
N ALA A 370 19.51 -0.18 -17.19
CA ALA A 370 19.72 -1.49 -17.77
C ALA A 370 21.19 -1.92 -17.69
N ASN A 371 21.45 -3.22 -17.78
CA ASN A 371 22.79 -3.78 -17.73
C ASN A 371 23.60 -3.36 -18.95
N PHE A 372 24.72 -2.66 -18.71
CA PHE A 372 25.59 -2.12 -19.75
C PHE A 372 26.25 -3.21 -20.61
N ALA A 373 26.61 -4.36 -20.02
CA ALA A 373 27.23 -5.46 -20.76
C ALA A 373 26.26 -6.03 -21.82
N GLU A 374 24.98 -6.09 -21.53
CA GLU A 374 23.95 -6.54 -22.49
C GLU A 374 23.64 -5.45 -23.53
N ILE A 375 23.58 -4.17 -23.12
CA ILE A 375 23.46 -3.06 -24.07
C ILE A 375 24.60 -3.10 -25.09
N ARG A 376 25.83 -3.30 -24.61
CA ARG A 376 27.02 -3.41 -25.47
C ARG A 376 26.91 -4.56 -26.46
N LYS A 377 26.46 -5.74 -26.05
CA LYS A 377 26.24 -6.88 -26.95
C LYS A 377 25.22 -6.55 -28.05
N ILE A 378 24.15 -5.85 -27.73
CA ILE A 378 23.13 -5.45 -28.70
C ILE A 378 23.72 -4.42 -29.72
N LEU A 379 24.48 -3.45 -29.24
CA LEU A 379 25.15 -2.46 -30.11
C LEU A 379 26.23 -3.09 -31.00
N GLU A 380 26.92 -4.13 -30.54
CA GLU A 380 27.91 -4.89 -31.32
C GLU A 380 27.24 -5.83 -32.32
N ALA A 381 26.01 -6.32 -32.04
CA ALA A 381 25.29 -7.24 -32.90
C ALA A 381 24.68 -6.58 -34.14
N THR A 382 24.10 -5.38 -33.99
CA THR A 382 23.43 -4.69 -35.10
C THR A 382 23.48 -3.18 -34.92
N SER A 383 23.52 -2.46 -36.06
CA SER A 383 23.40 -1.00 -36.15
C SER A 383 22.02 -0.54 -36.66
N ASP A 384 21.14 -1.48 -37.02
CA ASP A 384 19.79 -1.16 -37.50
C ASP A 384 18.88 -0.84 -36.30
N PRO A 385 18.26 0.37 -36.26
CA PRO A 385 17.39 0.75 -35.15
C PRO A 385 16.17 -0.19 -34.94
N GLU A 386 15.60 -0.77 -36.00
CA GLU A 386 14.44 -1.66 -35.88
C GLU A 386 14.84 -3.03 -35.26
N GLU A 387 15.97 -3.57 -35.69
CA GLU A 387 16.52 -4.78 -35.08
C GLU A 387 16.95 -4.54 -33.62
N GLN A 388 17.50 -3.36 -33.31
CA GLN A 388 17.85 -2.98 -31.95
C GLN A 388 16.61 -2.93 -31.04
N LYS A 389 15.51 -2.35 -31.51
CA LYS A 389 14.22 -2.34 -30.74
C LYS A 389 13.73 -3.75 -30.46
N GLU A 390 13.78 -4.63 -31.43
CA GLU A 390 13.33 -6.01 -31.27
C GLU A 390 14.24 -6.78 -30.31
N LEU A 391 15.56 -6.64 -30.41
CA LEU A 391 16.52 -7.24 -29.47
C LEU A 391 16.37 -6.70 -28.05
N LEU A 392 16.08 -5.42 -27.87
CA LEU A 392 15.81 -4.84 -26.57
C LEU A 392 14.54 -5.44 -25.93
N ARG A 393 13.47 -5.62 -26.70
CA ARG A 393 12.24 -6.24 -26.22
C ARG A 393 12.45 -7.72 -25.86
N GLN A 394 13.16 -8.47 -26.69
CA GLN A 394 13.43 -9.89 -26.44
C GLN A 394 14.32 -10.12 -25.21
N ASN A 395 15.27 -9.23 -24.97
CA ASN A 395 16.23 -9.34 -23.86
C ASN A 395 15.80 -8.48 -22.61
N HIS A 396 14.57 -8.02 -22.56
CA HIS A 396 14.10 -7.15 -21.48
C HIS A 396 14.44 -7.68 -20.07
N ASP A 397 14.16 -8.95 -19.80
CA ASP A 397 14.36 -9.57 -18.49
C ASP A 397 15.84 -9.75 -18.10
N VAL A 398 16.75 -9.74 -19.08
CA VAL A 398 18.20 -9.80 -18.85
C VAL A 398 18.76 -8.39 -18.68
N LEU A 399 18.21 -7.43 -19.42
CA LEU A 399 18.59 -6.01 -19.32
C LEU A 399 18.18 -5.42 -17.97
N ILE A 400 16.97 -5.69 -17.54
CA ILE A 400 16.41 -5.27 -16.24
C ILE A 400 16.11 -6.53 -15.42
N SER A 401 17.14 -7.13 -14.85
CA SER A 401 17.00 -8.38 -14.08
C SER A 401 16.13 -8.16 -12.83
N ARG A 402 15.11 -8.99 -12.67
CA ARG A 402 14.29 -9.05 -11.44
C ARG A 402 15.00 -9.76 -10.29
N THR A 403 16.01 -10.57 -10.58
CA THR A 403 16.82 -11.24 -9.58
C THR A 403 18.10 -10.45 -9.28
N VAL A 404 18.72 -10.73 -8.17
CA VAL A 404 20.07 -10.23 -7.88
C VAL A 404 21.04 -10.79 -8.92
N THR A 405 22.04 -10.00 -9.30
CA THR A 405 23.14 -10.40 -10.16
C THR A 405 24.43 -10.55 -9.32
N VAL A 406 25.42 -11.24 -9.87
CA VAL A 406 26.74 -11.35 -9.22
C VAL A 406 27.39 -9.97 -9.07
N ASP A 407 27.20 -9.10 -10.07
CA ASP A 407 27.68 -7.72 -10.04
C ASP A 407 27.03 -6.89 -8.94
N ASP A 408 25.74 -7.09 -8.66
CA ASP A 408 25.05 -6.45 -7.54
C ASP A 408 25.68 -6.86 -6.20
N ILE A 409 25.98 -8.14 -6.02
CA ILE A 409 26.59 -8.65 -4.79
C ILE A 409 28.00 -8.05 -4.62
N PHE A 410 28.83 -8.07 -5.66
CA PHE A 410 30.17 -7.51 -5.59
C PHE A 410 30.18 -5.99 -5.38
N ALA A 411 29.28 -5.27 -6.05
CA ALA A 411 29.12 -3.84 -5.85
C ALA A 411 28.62 -3.51 -4.43
N SER A 412 27.74 -4.33 -3.86
CA SER A 412 27.26 -4.15 -2.48
C SER A 412 28.36 -4.38 -1.45
N ILE A 413 29.21 -5.38 -1.65
CA ILE A 413 30.40 -5.63 -0.82
C ILE A 413 31.36 -4.45 -0.91
N ASN A 414 31.66 -3.99 -2.13
CA ASN A 414 32.54 -2.84 -2.37
C ASN A 414 31.99 -1.55 -1.73
N TYR A 415 30.67 -1.34 -1.77
CA TYR A 415 30.05 -0.19 -1.10
C TYR A 415 30.31 -0.20 0.41
N LEU A 416 30.16 -1.35 1.05
CA LEU A 416 30.40 -1.48 2.49
C LEU A 416 31.88 -1.25 2.85
N LEU A 417 32.82 -1.73 2.01
CA LEU A 417 34.26 -1.42 2.16
C LEU A 417 34.50 0.08 1.99
N GLY A 418 33.83 0.72 1.03
CA GLY A 418 33.94 2.17 0.79
C GLY A 418 33.51 3.02 1.97
N LEU A 419 32.49 2.59 2.75
CA LEU A 419 32.04 3.31 3.95
C LEU A 419 33.15 3.50 4.99
N ASP A 420 34.07 2.54 5.12
CA ASP A 420 35.23 2.65 6.03
C ASP A 420 36.19 3.75 5.60
N HIS A 421 36.26 4.02 4.31
CA HIS A 421 37.05 5.08 3.71
C HIS A 421 36.33 6.44 3.60
N GLY A 422 35.07 6.49 4.03
CA GLY A 422 34.21 7.69 3.91
C GLY A 422 33.52 7.85 2.55
N ILE A 423 33.58 6.82 1.70
CA ILE A 423 32.90 6.79 0.39
C ILE A 423 31.51 6.20 0.57
N GLY A 424 30.50 6.96 0.23
CA GLY A 424 29.08 6.57 0.42
C GLY A 424 28.49 7.07 1.74
N VAL A 425 27.26 6.75 1.97
CA VAL A 425 26.49 7.15 3.16
C VAL A 425 25.68 5.97 3.70
N THR A 426 25.50 5.95 5.01
CA THR A 426 24.61 5.01 5.68
C THR A 426 23.16 5.42 5.47
N ASP A 427 22.25 4.47 5.54
CA ASP A 427 20.82 4.68 5.33
C ASP A 427 20.08 4.76 6.65
N GLU A 428 19.11 5.65 6.72
CA GLU A 428 18.13 5.70 7.80
C GLU A 428 16.93 4.81 7.43
N ILE A 429 16.59 3.88 8.30
CA ILE A 429 15.52 2.90 8.07
C ILE A 429 14.15 3.59 7.99
N ASP A 430 13.96 4.63 8.81
CA ASP A 430 12.68 5.33 8.95
C ASP A 430 12.46 6.45 7.93
N HIS A 431 13.45 6.71 7.09
CA HIS A 431 13.34 7.64 5.97
C HIS A 431 12.31 7.15 4.96
N LEU A 432 11.34 8.01 4.54
CA LEU A 432 10.28 7.62 3.60
C LEU A 432 10.78 7.33 2.17
N GLY A 433 12.02 7.63 1.87
CA GLY A 433 12.71 7.13 0.68
C GLY A 433 13.08 5.65 0.78
N ASN A 434 13.10 5.07 1.99
CA ASN A 434 13.43 3.67 2.27
C ASN A 434 12.23 2.85 2.75
N ARG A 435 11.12 3.51 3.06
CA ARG A 435 9.83 2.88 3.39
C ARG A 435 8.86 3.16 2.26
N ARG A 436 8.21 2.11 1.79
CA ARG A 436 7.21 2.19 0.72
C ARG A 436 5.84 1.73 1.19
N VAL A 437 4.83 2.07 0.42
CA VAL A 437 3.45 1.71 0.67
C VAL A 437 3.04 0.56 -0.26
N ARG A 438 2.54 -0.52 0.33
CA ARG A 438 1.82 -1.58 -0.39
C ARG A 438 0.35 -1.24 -0.37
N SER A 439 -0.19 -0.83 -1.48
CA SER A 439 -1.62 -0.57 -1.61
C SER A 439 -2.41 -1.85 -1.91
N VAL A 440 -3.73 -1.73 -1.97
CA VAL A 440 -4.64 -2.85 -2.16
C VAL A 440 -4.33 -3.72 -3.40
N GLY A 441 -3.96 -3.10 -4.50
CA GLY A 441 -3.64 -3.82 -5.75
C GLY A 441 -2.45 -4.75 -5.59
N GLU A 442 -1.38 -4.32 -4.96
CA GLU A 442 -0.21 -5.14 -4.70
C GLU A 442 -0.51 -6.26 -3.68
N LEU A 443 -1.30 -5.97 -2.66
CA LEU A 443 -1.72 -6.98 -1.69
C LEU A 443 -2.57 -8.08 -2.33
N LEU A 444 -3.51 -7.71 -3.20
CA LEU A 444 -4.29 -8.67 -3.99
C LEU A 444 -3.42 -9.47 -4.94
N GLN A 445 -2.47 -8.84 -5.63
CA GLN A 445 -1.53 -9.50 -6.53
C GLN A 445 -0.71 -10.57 -5.79
N ASN A 446 -0.22 -10.28 -4.60
CA ASN A 446 0.54 -11.22 -3.80
C ASN A 446 -0.30 -12.46 -3.41
N GLN A 447 -1.56 -12.25 -3.02
CA GLN A 447 -2.46 -13.36 -2.69
C GLN A 447 -2.84 -14.19 -3.91
N PHE A 448 -3.07 -13.53 -5.05
CA PHE A 448 -3.35 -14.19 -6.31
C PHE A 448 -2.17 -15.06 -6.73
N ARG A 449 -0.94 -14.55 -6.62
CA ARG A 449 0.31 -15.29 -6.89
C ARG A 449 0.46 -16.52 -5.99
N ILE A 450 0.14 -16.42 -4.70
CA ILE A 450 0.16 -17.56 -3.78
C ILE A 450 -0.86 -18.62 -4.19
N GLY A 451 -2.08 -18.21 -4.53
CA GLY A 451 -3.13 -19.10 -5.03
C GLY A 451 -2.72 -19.83 -6.32
N PHE A 452 -2.13 -19.09 -7.26
CA PHE A 452 -1.62 -19.63 -8.53
C PHE A 452 -0.47 -20.61 -8.34
N SER A 453 0.49 -20.34 -7.47
CA SER A 453 1.59 -21.27 -7.17
C SER A 453 1.10 -22.60 -6.60
N ARG A 454 0.04 -22.57 -5.77
CA ARG A 454 -0.62 -23.78 -5.29
C ARG A 454 -1.34 -24.52 -6.42
N MET A 455 -2.01 -23.79 -7.30
CA MET A 455 -2.71 -24.34 -8.46
C MET A 455 -1.74 -24.96 -9.45
N GLU A 456 -0.61 -24.31 -9.76
CA GLU A 456 0.46 -24.82 -10.62
C GLU A 456 0.92 -26.22 -10.18
N ARG A 457 1.15 -26.40 -8.88
CA ARG A 457 1.53 -27.71 -8.33
C ARG A 457 0.48 -28.79 -8.63
N VAL A 458 -0.78 -28.47 -8.41
CA VAL A 458 -1.89 -29.40 -8.68
C VAL A 458 -2.03 -29.71 -10.18
N ILE A 459 -1.85 -28.70 -11.03
CA ILE A 459 -1.88 -28.88 -12.49
C ILE A 459 -0.77 -29.84 -12.91
N ARG A 460 0.46 -29.62 -12.44
CA ARG A 460 1.62 -30.49 -12.78
C ARG A 460 1.43 -31.94 -12.33
N GLU A 461 0.88 -32.15 -11.14
CA GLU A 461 0.51 -33.49 -10.66
C GLU A 461 -0.56 -34.14 -11.54
N ARG A 462 -1.62 -33.41 -11.91
CA ARG A 462 -2.69 -33.93 -12.79
C ARG A 462 -2.21 -34.22 -14.19
N MET A 463 -1.37 -33.37 -14.79
CA MET A 463 -0.77 -33.62 -16.12
C MET A 463 -0.01 -34.93 -16.13
N THR A 464 0.75 -35.22 -15.08
CA THR A 464 1.53 -36.46 -14.96
C THR A 464 0.65 -37.69 -14.82
N LEU A 465 -0.41 -37.63 -14.01
CA LEU A 465 -1.34 -38.75 -13.81
C LEU A 465 -2.18 -39.04 -15.08
N GLN A 466 -2.75 -38.02 -15.69
CA GLN A 466 -3.59 -38.18 -16.89
C GLN A 466 -2.80 -38.63 -18.13
N ASN A 467 -1.53 -38.24 -18.22
CA ASN A 467 -0.66 -38.71 -19.32
C ASN A 467 -0.44 -40.22 -19.25
N GLN A 468 -0.53 -40.80 -18.05
CA GLN A 468 -0.43 -42.26 -17.85
C GLN A 468 -1.73 -43.03 -18.20
N GLU A 469 -2.88 -42.36 -18.15
CA GLU A 469 -4.21 -43.00 -18.34
C GLU A 469 -4.70 -42.99 -19.79
N ASN A 470 -3.95 -42.45 -20.75
CA ASN A 470 -4.34 -42.32 -22.17
C ASN A 470 -5.74 -41.73 -22.45
N GLY A 471 -6.21 -40.87 -21.55
CA GLY A 471 -7.46 -40.13 -21.67
C GLY A 471 -7.34 -38.88 -22.52
N GLU A 472 -8.46 -38.37 -23.02
CA GLU A 472 -8.50 -37.05 -23.68
C GLU A 472 -8.25 -35.94 -22.68
N ILE A 473 -7.07 -35.29 -22.77
CA ILE A 473 -6.67 -34.22 -21.85
C ILE A 473 -7.21 -32.89 -22.37
N THR A 474 -7.97 -32.16 -21.54
CA THR A 474 -8.46 -30.80 -21.83
C THR A 474 -7.92 -29.80 -20.81
N PRO A 475 -7.70 -28.53 -21.16
CA PRO A 475 -7.28 -27.51 -20.22
C PRO A 475 -8.20 -27.43 -19.00
N GLN A 476 -9.50 -27.56 -19.19
CA GLN A 476 -10.49 -27.49 -18.10
C GLN A 476 -10.37 -28.65 -17.09
N SER A 477 -9.97 -29.87 -17.53
CA SER A 477 -9.77 -30.99 -16.60
C SER A 477 -8.54 -30.84 -15.72
N LEU A 478 -7.54 -30.13 -16.19
CA LEU A 478 -6.27 -29.85 -15.49
C LEU A 478 -6.37 -28.79 -14.44
N VAL A 479 -7.07 -27.70 -14.75
CA VAL A 479 -7.11 -26.49 -13.88
C VAL A 479 -8.07 -26.70 -12.70
N ASN A 480 -7.56 -26.46 -11.50
CA ASN A 480 -8.36 -26.43 -10.28
C ASN A 480 -8.36 -25.02 -9.69
N ILE A 481 -9.48 -24.33 -9.75
CA ILE A 481 -9.63 -22.94 -9.31
C ILE A 481 -9.67 -22.75 -7.79
N ARG A 482 -9.96 -23.82 -7.02
CA ARG A 482 -10.18 -23.72 -5.57
C ARG A 482 -9.04 -23.05 -4.79
N PRO A 483 -7.75 -23.32 -5.05
CA PRO A 483 -6.67 -22.66 -4.33
C PRO A 483 -6.62 -21.14 -4.52
N VAL A 484 -6.93 -20.66 -5.72
CA VAL A 484 -6.95 -19.22 -6.02
C VAL A 484 -8.12 -18.53 -5.32
N VAL A 485 -9.32 -19.07 -5.48
CA VAL A 485 -10.53 -18.55 -4.82
C VAL A 485 -10.39 -18.57 -3.31
N ALA A 486 -9.82 -19.62 -2.72
CA ALA A 486 -9.58 -19.75 -1.30
C ALA A 486 -8.59 -18.69 -0.80
N ALA A 487 -7.48 -18.45 -1.51
CA ALA A 487 -6.49 -17.44 -1.12
C ALA A 487 -7.08 -16.03 -1.09
N ILE A 488 -7.89 -15.67 -2.08
CA ILE A 488 -8.54 -14.35 -2.14
C ILE A 488 -9.60 -14.20 -1.05
N LYS A 489 -10.43 -15.22 -0.84
CA LYS A 489 -11.45 -15.21 0.23
C LYS A 489 -10.82 -15.13 1.63
N GLU A 490 -9.74 -15.85 1.87
CA GLU A 490 -8.98 -15.80 3.11
C GLU A 490 -8.40 -14.40 3.36
N PHE A 491 -7.84 -13.77 2.32
CA PHE A 491 -7.31 -12.42 2.43
C PHE A 491 -8.38 -11.40 2.79
N ILE A 492 -9.48 -11.34 2.02
CA ILE A 492 -10.53 -10.34 2.27
C ILE A 492 -11.25 -10.59 3.59
N GLY A 493 -11.45 -11.85 3.98
CA GLY A 493 -12.17 -12.21 5.19
C GLY A 493 -11.35 -12.17 6.49
N SER A 494 -10.08 -12.53 6.43
CA SER A 494 -9.28 -12.84 7.64
C SER A 494 -7.96 -12.06 7.74
N SER A 495 -7.52 -11.33 6.72
CA SER A 495 -6.28 -10.56 6.79
C SER A 495 -6.40 -9.41 7.81
N PRO A 496 -5.36 -9.14 8.62
CA PRO A 496 -5.33 -7.97 9.49
C PRO A 496 -5.42 -6.63 8.75
N LEU A 497 -5.11 -6.61 7.46
CA LEU A 497 -5.18 -5.42 6.60
C LEU A 497 -6.56 -5.23 5.96
N SER A 498 -7.35 -6.28 5.84
CA SER A 498 -8.76 -6.19 5.45
C SER A 498 -9.60 -5.96 6.70
N GLN A 499 -9.97 -4.71 6.94
CA GLN A 499 -10.66 -4.30 8.15
C GLN A 499 -12.13 -3.99 7.86
N PHE A 500 -12.95 -4.22 8.84
CA PHE A 500 -14.32 -3.75 8.85
C PHE A 500 -14.33 -2.23 8.78
N MET A 501 -14.95 -1.64 7.77
CA MET A 501 -14.90 -0.19 7.57
C MET A 501 -15.58 0.57 8.70
N ASP A 502 -14.91 1.61 9.21
CA ASP A 502 -15.49 2.55 10.17
C ASP A 502 -16.52 3.41 9.45
N GLN A 503 -17.81 3.20 9.72
CA GLN A 503 -18.93 3.89 9.10
C GLN A 503 -19.71 4.78 10.09
N ASN A 504 -19.06 5.30 11.12
CA ASN A 504 -19.69 6.23 12.05
C ASN A 504 -20.17 7.51 11.34
N ASN A 505 -19.32 8.09 10.50
CA ASN A 505 -19.56 9.30 9.73
C ASN A 505 -18.70 9.32 8.46
N PRO A 506 -18.96 10.21 7.51
CA PRO A 506 -18.18 10.28 6.27
C PRO A 506 -16.69 10.50 6.46
N LEU A 507 -16.30 11.26 7.47
CA LEU A 507 -14.91 11.52 7.78
C LEU A 507 -14.19 10.26 8.28
N ALA A 508 -14.86 9.42 9.08
CA ALA A 508 -14.34 8.13 9.52
C ALA A 508 -14.12 7.17 8.35
N GLU A 509 -15.05 7.12 7.40
CA GLU A 509 -14.90 6.33 6.18
C GLU A 509 -13.72 6.80 5.35
N LEU A 510 -13.61 8.10 5.10
CA LEU A 510 -12.55 8.69 4.29
C LEU A 510 -11.18 8.48 4.91
N THR A 511 -11.02 8.71 6.20
CA THR A 511 -9.75 8.51 6.90
C THR A 511 -9.35 7.04 6.97
N HIS A 512 -10.29 6.12 7.10
CA HIS A 512 -10.02 4.69 7.07
C HIS A 512 -9.42 4.24 5.71
N LYS A 513 -9.93 4.77 4.62
CA LYS A 513 -9.41 4.50 3.26
C LYS A 513 -8.01 5.08 3.01
N ARG A 514 -7.62 6.12 3.75
CA ARG A 514 -6.31 6.78 3.66
C ARG A 514 -5.34 6.36 4.75
N ARG A 515 -5.68 5.36 5.53
CA ARG A 515 -4.83 4.82 6.61
C ARG A 515 -3.64 4.07 6.05
N LEU A 516 -2.48 4.24 6.68
CA LEU A 516 -1.25 3.51 6.41
C LEU A 516 -0.84 2.76 7.68
N SER A 517 -0.82 1.44 7.62
CA SER A 517 -0.47 0.59 8.75
C SER A 517 0.94 0.01 8.59
N ALA A 518 1.77 0.08 9.61
CA ALA A 518 3.06 -0.62 9.65
C ALA A 518 2.93 -2.09 10.10
N LEU A 519 1.73 -2.49 10.53
CA LEU A 519 1.44 -3.83 11.04
C LEU A 519 1.02 -4.78 9.89
N GLY A 520 0.90 -6.06 10.20
CA GLY A 520 0.39 -7.07 9.28
C GLY A 520 1.46 -7.98 8.71
N PRO A 521 1.11 -8.88 7.78
CA PRO A 521 2.04 -9.83 7.17
C PRO A 521 3.20 -9.12 6.46
N GLY A 522 4.43 -9.47 6.79
CA GLY A 522 5.63 -8.82 6.26
C GLY A 522 5.95 -7.44 6.85
N GLY A 523 5.15 -6.96 7.81
CA GLY A 523 5.35 -5.72 8.55
C GLY A 523 5.89 -5.93 9.95
N LEU A 524 5.75 -4.89 10.80
CA LEU A 524 6.19 -4.89 12.19
C LEU A 524 5.18 -5.57 13.12
N SER A 525 5.65 -6.05 14.27
CA SER A 525 4.81 -6.46 15.37
C SER A 525 4.81 -5.38 16.47
N ARG A 526 3.68 -5.19 17.15
CA ARG A 526 3.53 -4.16 18.19
C ARG A 526 4.61 -4.27 19.28
N ASP A 527 4.88 -5.48 19.73
CA ASP A 527 5.79 -5.76 20.85
C ASP A 527 7.27 -5.57 20.48
N ARG A 528 7.60 -5.65 19.18
CA ARG A 528 8.96 -5.51 18.66
C ARG A 528 9.26 -4.13 18.09
N ALA A 529 8.26 -3.28 17.95
CA ALA A 529 8.43 -1.93 17.42
C ALA A 529 8.99 -1.02 18.51
N GLY A 530 10.21 -0.53 18.33
CA GLY A 530 10.87 0.44 19.20
C GLY A 530 10.30 1.86 19.06
N PHE A 531 10.87 2.80 19.81
CA PHE A 531 10.47 4.20 19.76
C PHE A 531 10.80 4.86 18.42
N GLU A 532 11.92 4.51 17.79
CA GLU A 532 12.39 5.13 16.55
C GLU A 532 11.39 4.99 15.40
N VAL A 533 10.74 3.83 15.26
CA VAL A 533 9.73 3.58 14.22
C VAL A 533 8.44 4.36 14.47
N ARG A 534 8.17 4.72 15.73
CA ARG A 534 6.95 5.44 16.17
C ARG A 534 7.11 6.95 16.11
N ASP A 535 8.34 7.44 16.00
CA ASP A 535 8.64 8.86 15.97
C ASP A 535 8.26 9.49 14.62
N VAL A 536 8.06 10.79 14.61
CA VAL A 536 7.87 11.58 13.41
C VAL A 536 9.23 11.92 12.82
N HIS A 537 9.50 11.38 11.62
CA HIS A 537 10.71 11.68 10.89
C HIS A 537 10.53 12.95 10.03
N TYR A 538 11.60 13.72 9.78
CA TYR A 538 11.48 14.95 8.98
C TYR A 538 10.93 14.70 7.56
N THR A 539 11.11 13.51 7.00
CA THR A 539 10.57 13.13 5.68
C THR A 539 9.05 12.94 5.67
N HIS A 540 8.39 12.92 6.83
CA HIS A 540 6.93 12.87 6.93
C HIS A 540 6.26 14.15 6.45
N TYR A 541 7.00 15.25 6.37
CA TYR A 541 6.46 16.54 5.93
C TYR A 541 5.83 16.45 4.54
N GLY A 542 4.57 16.82 4.44
CA GLY A 542 3.78 16.75 3.20
C GLY A 542 3.40 15.33 2.75
N ARG A 543 3.76 14.29 3.48
CA ARG A 543 3.51 12.88 3.15
C ARG A 543 2.64 12.16 4.15
N LEU A 544 3.03 12.18 5.41
CA LEU A 544 2.29 11.59 6.52
C LEU A 544 1.91 12.67 7.54
N CYS A 545 0.69 12.61 8.05
CA CYS A 545 0.25 13.55 9.09
C CYS A 545 1.01 13.30 10.40
N PRO A 546 1.62 14.33 11.00
CA PRO A 546 2.33 14.19 12.27
C PRO A 546 1.40 14.15 13.50
N ILE A 547 0.13 14.51 13.33
CA ILE A 547 -0.84 14.72 14.40
C ILE A 547 -1.79 13.52 14.51
N GLU A 548 -2.38 13.09 13.41
CA GLU A 548 -3.37 12.02 13.40
C GLU A 548 -2.69 10.64 13.54
N THR A 549 -2.76 10.05 14.72
CA THR A 549 -2.31 8.69 15.02
C THR A 549 -3.14 8.15 16.18
N PRO A 550 -3.35 6.83 16.30
CA PRO A 550 -4.02 6.27 17.47
C PRO A 550 -3.27 6.57 18.76
N GLU A 551 -3.99 6.68 19.86
CA GLU A 551 -3.45 6.68 21.21
C GLU A 551 -3.31 5.24 21.71
N GLY A 552 -2.26 4.95 22.49
CA GLY A 552 -2.04 3.64 23.06
C GLY A 552 -1.00 2.78 22.33
N PRO A 553 -1.17 1.43 22.29
CA PRO A 553 -0.14 0.50 21.81
C PRO A 553 0.25 0.69 20.34
N ASN A 554 -0.65 1.23 19.53
CA ASN A 554 -0.45 1.43 18.08
C ASN A 554 0.07 2.83 17.72
N ILE A 555 0.42 3.66 18.68
CA ILE A 555 0.92 5.02 18.43
C ILE A 555 2.12 4.97 17.47
N GLY A 556 2.11 5.81 16.44
CA GLY A 556 3.16 5.89 15.44
C GLY A 556 3.23 4.73 14.44
N LEU A 557 2.60 3.59 14.72
CA LEU A 557 2.55 2.45 13.82
C LEU A 557 1.42 2.56 12.79
N ILE A 558 0.40 3.31 13.10
CA ILE A 558 -0.70 3.63 12.20
C ILE A 558 -0.65 5.12 11.92
N SER A 559 -0.47 5.46 10.67
CA SER A 559 -0.37 6.83 10.18
C SER A 559 -1.43 7.09 9.12
N TYR A 560 -1.60 8.35 8.75
CA TYR A 560 -2.56 8.78 7.75
C TYR A 560 -1.88 9.61 6.67
N LEU A 561 -2.26 9.39 5.43
CA LEU A 561 -1.73 10.10 4.28
C LEU A 561 -2.10 11.60 4.35
N ALA A 562 -1.15 12.47 4.08
CA ALA A 562 -1.37 13.91 4.02
C ALA A 562 -2.31 14.30 2.86
N THR A 563 -2.93 15.46 2.93
CA THR A 563 -3.99 15.91 2.01
C THR A 563 -3.57 15.93 0.54
N TYR A 564 -2.37 16.41 0.23
CA TYR A 564 -1.85 16.52 -1.14
C TYR A 564 -0.91 15.38 -1.55
N ALA A 565 -0.59 14.46 -0.65
CA ALA A 565 0.31 13.37 -0.92
C ALA A 565 -0.28 12.36 -1.90
N LYS A 566 0.57 11.84 -2.78
CA LYS A 566 0.27 10.78 -3.75
C LYS A 566 1.26 9.64 -3.59
N ILE A 567 0.90 8.47 -4.08
CA ILE A 567 1.79 7.31 -4.15
C ILE A 567 2.22 7.13 -5.61
N ASN A 568 3.53 7.05 -5.83
CA ASN A 568 4.08 6.87 -7.16
C ASN A 568 3.99 5.39 -7.63
N LYS A 569 4.43 5.15 -8.87
CA LYS A 569 4.46 3.80 -9.49
C LYS A 569 5.33 2.78 -8.74
N TYR A 570 6.28 3.24 -7.93
CA TYR A 570 7.16 2.39 -7.11
C TYR A 570 6.63 2.18 -5.68
N GLY A 571 5.54 2.84 -5.30
CA GLY A 571 4.95 2.76 -3.96
C GLY A 571 5.50 3.76 -2.95
N PHE A 572 6.35 4.71 -3.35
CA PHE A 572 6.84 5.78 -2.47
C PHE A 572 5.85 6.93 -2.41
N VAL A 573 5.76 7.57 -1.25
CA VAL A 573 4.88 8.73 -1.06
C VAL A 573 5.56 9.99 -1.60
N GLU A 574 4.87 10.71 -2.44
CA GLU A 574 5.31 11.97 -3.06
C GLU A 574 4.52 13.16 -2.51
N ALA A 575 5.20 14.29 -2.39
CA ALA A 575 4.60 15.56 -2.02
C ALA A 575 4.76 16.58 -3.15
N PRO A 576 3.79 17.49 -3.38
CA PRO A 576 3.86 18.52 -4.40
C PRO A 576 4.65 19.74 -3.91
N TYR A 577 5.45 20.30 -4.81
CA TYR A 577 6.20 21.54 -4.59
C TYR A 577 6.17 22.41 -5.82
N ARG A 578 6.15 23.74 -5.62
CA ARG A 578 6.25 24.73 -6.70
C ARG A 578 7.71 24.97 -7.04
N LYS A 579 8.04 24.95 -8.29
CA LYS A 579 9.40 25.22 -8.78
C LYS A 579 9.71 26.72 -8.72
N VAL A 580 10.92 27.06 -8.26
CA VAL A 580 11.44 28.42 -8.26
C VAL A 580 12.48 28.55 -9.38
N ASP A 581 12.28 29.55 -10.24
CA ASP A 581 13.28 29.89 -11.27
C ASP A 581 14.41 30.69 -10.62
N LYS A 582 15.59 30.07 -10.52
CA LYS A 582 16.79 30.72 -9.94
C LYS A 582 17.30 31.90 -10.73
N ALA A 583 17.06 31.97 -12.04
CA ALA A 583 17.54 33.05 -12.86
C ALA A 583 16.78 34.37 -12.61
N THR A 584 15.49 34.28 -12.37
CA THR A 584 14.60 35.41 -12.16
C THR A 584 14.19 35.60 -10.71
N GLY A 585 14.39 34.58 -9.84
CA GLY A 585 13.89 34.55 -8.47
C GLY A 585 12.36 34.46 -8.38
N THR A 586 11.70 34.00 -9.42
CA THR A 586 10.25 33.91 -9.53
C THR A 586 9.76 32.51 -9.12
N VAL A 587 8.73 32.45 -8.28
CA VAL A 587 8.03 31.21 -7.97
C VAL A 587 7.04 30.91 -9.11
N THR A 588 7.26 29.84 -9.83
CA THR A 588 6.41 29.43 -10.96
C THR A 588 5.17 28.69 -10.48
N ASP A 589 4.16 28.57 -11.35
CA ASP A 589 2.98 27.74 -11.09
C ASP A 589 3.18 26.28 -11.49
N GLU A 590 4.39 25.92 -11.94
CA GLU A 590 4.77 24.54 -12.22
C GLU A 590 4.91 23.76 -10.91
N VAL A 591 4.09 22.72 -10.75
CA VAL A 591 4.10 21.84 -9.57
C VAL A 591 4.76 20.53 -9.91
N VAL A 592 5.77 20.17 -9.10
CA VAL A 592 6.51 18.91 -9.23
C VAL A 592 6.26 18.06 -8.00
N TYR A 593 5.88 16.80 -8.21
CA TYR A 593 5.78 15.80 -7.15
C TYR A 593 7.13 15.14 -6.94
N MET A 594 7.60 15.13 -5.69
CA MET A 594 8.91 14.59 -5.33
C MET A 594 8.80 13.57 -4.21
N THR A 595 9.60 12.50 -4.31
CA THR A 595 9.85 11.56 -3.21
C THR A 595 10.81 12.18 -2.19
N ALA A 596 10.89 11.59 -0.99
CA ALA A 596 11.69 12.15 0.10
C ALA A 596 13.20 12.20 -0.20
N ASP A 597 13.73 11.21 -0.90
CA ASP A 597 15.13 11.12 -1.31
C ASP A 597 15.52 12.20 -2.34
N VAL A 598 14.61 12.53 -3.24
CA VAL A 598 14.82 13.63 -4.21
C VAL A 598 14.72 14.98 -3.51
N GLU A 599 13.76 15.17 -2.61
CA GLU A 599 13.58 16.41 -1.84
C GLU A 599 14.81 16.76 -0.99
N ASP A 600 15.50 15.76 -0.45
CA ASP A 600 16.70 15.95 0.37
C ASP A 600 17.84 16.72 -0.32
N GLU A 601 17.84 16.80 -1.63
CA GLU A 601 18.84 17.52 -2.43
C GLU A 601 18.53 19.01 -2.58
N TYR A 602 17.29 19.42 -2.29
CA TYR A 602 16.80 20.78 -2.56
C TYR A 602 16.49 21.59 -1.29
N ILE A 603 16.53 22.91 -1.44
CA ILE A 603 16.08 23.87 -0.42
C ILE A 603 14.65 24.26 -0.76
N VAL A 604 13.74 24.05 0.20
CA VAL A 604 12.32 24.29 0.03
C VAL A 604 11.86 25.42 0.95
N ALA A 605 11.28 26.48 0.39
CA ALA A 605 10.69 27.59 1.15
C ALA A 605 9.31 27.22 1.71
N GLN A 606 8.93 27.84 2.80
CA GLN A 606 7.61 27.69 3.40
C GLN A 606 6.53 28.38 2.56
N ALA A 607 5.31 27.82 2.57
CA ALA A 607 4.17 28.34 1.80
C ALA A 607 3.67 29.72 2.26
N ASN A 608 3.94 30.11 3.49
CA ASN A 608 3.52 31.37 4.07
C ASN A 608 4.47 32.56 3.80
N GLU A 609 5.59 32.33 3.10
CA GLU A 609 6.47 33.42 2.71
C GLU A 609 5.74 34.41 1.78
N PRO A 610 5.85 35.72 2.08
CA PRO A 610 5.17 36.72 1.27
C PRO A 610 5.78 36.82 -0.13
N LEU A 611 4.91 36.75 -1.14
CA LEU A 611 5.25 36.99 -2.53
C LEU A 611 4.63 38.32 -3.00
N ASP A 612 5.29 38.96 -3.94
CA ASP A 612 4.75 40.15 -4.62
C ASP A 612 3.72 39.76 -5.71
N GLU A 613 3.18 40.76 -6.41
CA GLU A 613 2.20 40.54 -7.50
C GLU A 613 2.78 39.75 -8.69
N ASN A 614 4.12 39.68 -8.81
CA ASN A 614 4.85 38.95 -9.86
C ASN A 614 5.42 37.62 -9.35
N ASN A 615 4.98 37.13 -8.18
CA ASN A 615 5.45 35.90 -7.54
C ASN A 615 6.95 35.89 -7.17
N HIS A 616 7.58 37.08 -6.93
CA HIS A 616 8.92 37.14 -6.37
C HIS A 616 8.89 37.19 -4.83
N PHE A 617 9.94 36.67 -4.19
CA PHE A 617 10.11 36.80 -2.75
C PHE A 617 10.30 38.26 -2.37
N VAL A 618 9.50 38.73 -1.44
CA VAL A 618 9.57 40.12 -0.93
C VAL A 618 10.82 40.32 -0.06
N ARG A 619 11.24 39.28 0.65
CA ARG A 619 12.38 39.32 1.57
C ARG A 619 13.62 38.75 0.90
N PRO A 620 14.83 39.33 1.13
CA PRO A 620 16.07 38.77 0.62
C PRO A 620 16.46 37.44 1.29
N ARG A 621 16.01 37.23 2.52
CA ARG A 621 16.15 35.97 3.27
C ARG A 621 14.79 35.35 3.50
N VAL A 622 14.68 34.08 3.19
CA VAL A 622 13.46 33.28 3.15
C VAL A 622 13.57 32.13 4.14
N SER A 623 12.57 31.93 4.96
CA SER A 623 12.46 30.75 5.81
C SER A 623 12.29 29.51 4.95
N GLY A 624 13.17 28.56 5.14
CA GLY A 624 13.15 27.30 4.36
C GLY A 624 13.70 26.13 5.17
N ARG A 625 13.63 24.96 4.56
CA ARG A 625 14.20 23.73 5.10
C ARG A 625 15.09 23.04 4.08
N HIS A 626 16.13 22.43 4.60
CA HIS A 626 16.98 21.51 3.86
C HIS A 626 17.22 20.29 4.73
N ARG A 627 16.68 19.13 4.33
CA ARG A 627 16.62 17.94 5.18
C ARG A 627 15.96 18.23 6.53
N ASN A 628 16.68 17.96 7.64
CA ASN A 628 16.20 18.24 9.00
C ASN A 628 16.45 19.67 9.48
N ASP A 629 17.26 20.46 8.75
CA ASP A 629 17.63 21.82 9.16
C ASP A 629 16.60 22.83 8.66
N ILE A 630 16.05 23.62 9.61
CA ILE A 630 15.14 24.73 9.32
C ILE A 630 15.88 26.01 9.63
N GLN A 631 16.13 26.83 8.61
CA GLN A 631 16.84 28.10 8.76
C GLN A 631 16.42 29.11 7.68
N GLU A 632 16.96 30.32 7.80
CA GLU A 632 16.78 31.34 6.76
C GLU A 632 17.85 31.17 5.69
N PHE A 633 17.42 31.01 4.44
CA PHE A 633 18.27 30.94 3.25
C PHE A 633 18.16 32.22 2.43
N ASP A 634 19.18 32.50 1.62
CA ASP A 634 19.08 33.56 0.62
C ASP A 634 18.06 33.17 -0.46
N ALA A 635 17.24 34.12 -0.89
CA ALA A 635 16.20 33.86 -1.88
C ALA A 635 16.71 33.23 -3.19
N SER A 636 17.97 33.53 -3.56
CA SER A 636 18.62 32.96 -4.75
C SER A 636 19.00 31.47 -4.62
N GLN A 637 19.05 30.93 -3.41
CA GLN A 637 19.40 29.53 -3.14
C GLN A 637 18.20 28.60 -3.13
N VAL A 638 16.98 29.15 -3.01
CA VAL A 638 15.74 28.39 -2.90
C VAL A 638 15.40 27.70 -4.23
N ASP A 639 15.17 26.41 -4.18
CA ASP A 639 14.84 25.59 -5.35
C ASP A 639 13.34 25.41 -5.56
N PHE A 640 12.61 25.22 -4.46
CA PHE A 640 11.18 24.95 -4.46
C PHE A 640 10.47 25.69 -3.33
N MET A 641 9.17 25.79 -3.44
CA MET A 641 8.28 26.35 -2.41
C MET A 641 7.12 25.41 -2.15
N ASP A 642 6.67 25.31 -0.91
CA ASP A 642 5.47 24.54 -0.56
C ASP A 642 4.24 25.08 -1.27
N VAL A 643 3.32 24.18 -1.66
CA VAL A 643 2.08 24.54 -2.35
C VAL A 643 1.07 25.18 -1.40
N SER A 644 0.90 24.60 -0.20
CA SER A 644 -0.05 25.05 0.80
C SER A 644 0.37 24.65 2.20
N PRO A 645 0.08 25.42 3.24
CA PRO A 645 0.29 24.98 4.63
C PRO A 645 -0.51 23.74 5.02
N ARG A 646 -1.64 23.48 4.36
CA ARG A 646 -2.47 22.30 4.59
C ARG A 646 -1.81 20.98 4.13
N MET A 647 -0.77 21.05 3.31
CA MET A 647 -0.12 19.86 2.78
C MET A 647 0.53 18.96 3.83
N MET A 648 0.84 19.49 5.01
CA MET A 648 1.52 18.72 6.05
C MET A 648 0.59 17.88 6.93
N VAL A 649 -0.72 18.08 6.87
CA VAL A 649 -1.71 17.43 7.73
C VAL A 649 -2.65 16.54 6.93
N SER A 650 -3.28 15.58 7.62
CA SER A 650 -4.32 14.71 7.04
C SER A 650 -5.65 15.43 6.90
N VAL A 651 -6.62 14.76 6.28
CA VAL A 651 -7.97 15.31 6.06
C VAL A 651 -8.67 15.62 7.38
N ALA A 652 -8.66 14.71 8.34
CA ALA A 652 -9.32 14.92 9.64
C ALA A 652 -8.69 16.08 10.41
N THR A 653 -7.37 16.17 10.43
CA THR A 653 -6.65 17.28 11.08
C THR A 653 -6.88 18.59 10.36
N ALA A 654 -7.00 18.59 9.03
CA ALA A 654 -7.30 19.78 8.24
C ALA A 654 -8.71 20.33 8.48
N CYS A 655 -9.62 19.56 9.04
CA CYS A 655 -10.96 19.99 9.43
C CYS A 655 -11.01 20.72 10.79
N ILE A 656 -9.91 20.76 11.55
CA ILE A 656 -9.84 21.45 12.84
C ILE A 656 -9.63 22.95 12.60
N PRO A 657 -10.59 23.81 12.98
CA PRO A 657 -10.41 25.27 12.86
C PRO A 657 -9.40 25.76 13.89
N PHE A 658 -8.60 26.76 13.54
CA PHE A 658 -7.56 27.35 14.39
C PHE A 658 -6.57 26.34 14.96
N LEU A 659 -6.22 25.34 14.16
CA LEU A 659 -5.28 24.28 14.54
C LEU A 659 -3.93 24.83 15.04
N GLU A 660 -3.48 25.92 14.44
CA GLU A 660 -2.21 26.58 14.80
C GLU A 660 -2.16 27.11 16.23
N ASN A 661 -3.31 27.28 16.87
CA ASN A 661 -3.41 27.74 18.26
C ASN A 661 -3.51 26.60 19.27
N ASP A 662 -3.68 25.36 18.80
CA ASP A 662 -3.84 24.19 19.65
C ASP A 662 -2.50 23.50 19.95
N ASP A 663 -2.37 22.95 21.16
CA ASP A 663 -1.28 22.05 21.48
C ASP A 663 -1.40 20.74 20.66
N CYS A 664 -0.27 20.20 20.25
CA CYS A 664 -0.20 18.99 19.42
C CYS A 664 -0.93 17.80 20.06
N ASN A 665 -0.81 17.63 21.39
CA ASN A 665 -1.49 16.55 22.10
C ASN A 665 -3.02 16.67 22.02
N ARG A 666 -3.55 17.90 22.12
CA ARG A 666 -4.99 18.14 22.01
C ARG A 666 -5.50 18.08 20.57
N ALA A 667 -4.68 18.49 19.60
CA ALA A 667 -4.98 18.31 18.18
C ALA A 667 -5.09 16.82 17.80
N LEU A 668 -4.22 15.97 18.34
CA LEU A 668 -4.28 14.52 18.15
C LEU A 668 -5.59 13.93 18.70
N MET A 669 -5.95 14.29 19.93
CA MET A 669 -7.20 13.86 20.55
C MET A 669 -8.42 14.35 19.74
N GLY A 670 -8.44 15.60 19.34
CA GLY A 670 -9.51 16.21 18.55
C GLY A 670 -9.69 15.57 17.19
N SER A 671 -8.61 15.30 16.50
CA SER A 671 -8.62 14.60 15.21
C SER A 671 -9.19 13.18 15.33
N ASN A 672 -8.79 12.45 16.37
CA ASN A 672 -9.33 11.12 16.65
C ASN A 672 -10.81 11.13 17.04
N MET A 673 -11.24 12.13 17.84
CA MET A 673 -12.63 12.26 18.28
C MET A 673 -13.58 12.65 17.15
N GLN A 674 -13.16 13.41 16.13
CA GLN A 674 -13.99 13.68 14.95
C GLN A 674 -14.49 12.39 14.25
N ARG A 675 -13.67 11.35 14.24
CA ARG A 675 -14.03 10.04 13.64
C ARG A 675 -15.06 9.25 14.44
N GLN A 676 -15.29 9.60 15.69
CA GLN A 676 -16.21 8.93 16.60
C GLN A 676 -17.59 9.60 16.65
N ALA A 677 -17.78 10.70 15.95
CA ALA A 677 -19.03 11.46 15.96
C ALA A 677 -20.18 10.65 15.37
N VAL A 678 -21.28 10.56 16.11
CA VAL A 678 -22.49 9.86 15.68
C VAL A 678 -23.31 10.74 14.73
N PRO A 679 -23.85 10.22 13.60
CA PRO A 679 -24.73 10.97 12.73
C PRO A 679 -26.01 11.36 13.47
N LEU A 680 -26.33 12.64 13.53
CA LEU A 680 -27.56 13.15 14.14
C LEU A 680 -28.72 13.11 13.15
N MET A 681 -29.95 13.08 13.65
CA MET A 681 -31.17 13.19 12.84
C MET A 681 -31.19 14.50 12.03
N VAL A 682 -30.84 15.60 12.66
CA VAL A 682 -30.72 16.92 12.04
C VAL A 682 -29.38 17.52 12.43
N THR A 683 -28.52 17.70 11.46
CA THR A 683 -27.19 18.31 11.65
C THR A 683 -27.22 19.79 11.25
N GLN A 684 -26.21 20.53 11.69
CA GLN A 684 -25.99 21.92 11.29
C GLN A 684 -24.59 22.05 10.69
N GLN A 685 -24.49 22.87 9.64
CA GLN A 685 -23.18 23.24 9.10
C GLN A 685 -22.39 23.99 10.17
N PRO A 686 -21.08 23.74 10.32
CA PRO A 686 -20.26 24.52 11.21
C PRO A 686 -20.19 25.99 10.75
N ILE A 687 -20.33 26.92 11.66
CA ILE A 687 -20.27 28.35 11.36
C ILE A 687 -18.85 28.73 10.94
N VAL A 688 -17.86 28.26 11.70
CA VAL A 688 -16.45 28.41 11.40
C VAL A 688 -15.92 27.08 10.82
N ALA A 689 -15.33 27.13 9.65
CA ALA A 689 -14.84 25.97 8.92
C ALA A 689 -13.48 26.25 8.27
N THR A 690 -12.81 25.19 7.83
CA THR A 690 -11.50 25.28 7.18
C THR A 690 -11.56 25.24 5.65
N GLY A 691 -12.71 24.96 5.07
CA GLY A 691 -12.91 24.75 3.63
C GLY A 691 -12.64 23.31 3.17
N MET A 692 -12.19 22.44 4.07
CA MET A 692 -11.94 21.02 3.77
C MET A 692 -13.23 20.19 3.79
N GLU A 693 -14.25 20.65 4.48
CA GLU A 693 -15.48 19.91 4.75
C GLU A 693 -16.23 19.54 3.46
N TYR A 694 -16.34 20.47 2.52
CA TYR A 694 -16.99 20.19 1.24
C TYR A 694 -16.27 19.12 0.44
N LYS A 695 -14.97 19.23 0.30
CA LYS A 695 -14.14 18.27 -0.42
C LYS A 695 -14.19 16.88 0.23
N ALA A 696 -14.10 16.83 1.54
CA ALA A 696 -14.18 15.57 2.27
C ALA A 696 -15.55 14.89 2.12
N ALA A 697 -16.65 15.63 2.18
CA ALA A 697 -18.00 15.08 1.99
C ALA A 697 -18.23 14.54 0.58
N THR A 698 -17.80 15.28 -0.44
CA THR A 698 -17.97 14.87 -1.85
C THR A 698 -17.11 13.65 -2.19
N ASP A 699 -15.87 13.58 -1.72
CA ASP A 699 -14.96 12.48 -2.05
C ASP A 699 -15.21 11.21 -1.22
N SER A 700 -15.87 11.31 -0.06
CA SER A 700 -16.20 10.16 0.78
C SER A 700 -17.19 9.18 0.16
N GLY A 701 -17.98 9.63 -0.83
CA GLY A 701 -19.00 8.82 -1.51
C GLY A 701 -20.32 8.65 -0.76
N VAL A 702 -20.52 9.34 0.36
CA VAL A 702 -21.80 9.31 1.11
C VAL A 702 -22.86 10.24 0.51
N CYS A 703 -22.44 11.29 -0.20
CA CYS A 703 -23.31 12.18 -0.95
C CYS A 703 -23.50 11.67 -2.37
N ILE A 704 -24.70 11.85 -2.91
CA ILE A 704 -24.96 11.55 -4.31
C ILE A 704 -24.58 12.75 -5.15
N LEU A 705 -23.68 12.54 -6.11
CA LEU A 705 -23.21 13.56 -7.04
C LEU A 705 -23.83 13.36 -8.42
N ALA A 706 -24.08 14.45 -9.14
CA ALA A 706 -24.50 14.39 -10.53
C ALA A 706 -23.38 13.84 -11.41
N ALA A 707 -23.64 12.78 -12.16
CA ALA A 707 -22.67 12.19 -13.09
C ALA A 707 -22.48 13.10 -14.34
N ARG A 708 -23.54 13.72 -14.81
CA ARG A 708 -23.59 14.58 -15.98
C ARG A 708 -24.39 15.86 -15.66
N GLU A 709 -24.20 16.88 -16.49
CA GLU A 709 -25.01 18.07 -16.42
C GLU A 709 -26.46 17.81 -16.90
N GLY A 710 -27.42 18.50 -16.32
CA GLY A 710 -28.82 18.34 -16.69
C GLY A 710 -29.76 19.18 -15.86
N THR A 711 -31.07 18.96 -16.08
CA THR A 711 -32.13 19.58 -15.31
C THR A 711 -32.88 18.52 -14.49
N VAL A 712 -33.11 18.79 -13.22
CA VAL A 712 -33.83 17.88 -12.35
C VAL A 712 -35.29 17.82 -12.76
N GLU A 713 -35.74 16.64 -13.18
CA GLU A 713 -37.11 16.39 -13.67
C GLU A 713 -38.02 15.90 -12.56
N PHE A 714 -37.49 15.01 -11.69
CA PHE A 714 -38.30 14.39 -10.64
C PHE A 714 -37.46 14.22 -9.37
N VAL A 715 -38.08 14.49 -8.24
CA VAL A 715 -37.49 14.31 -6.90
C VAL A 715 -38.52 13.75 -5.94
N ASP A 716 -38.17 12.63 -5.30
CA ASP A 716 -38.90 12.14 -4.13
C ASP A 716 -37.91 11.61 -3.07
N ALA A 717 -38.41 10.97 -2.02
CA ALA A 717 -37.55 10.46 -0.94
C ALA A 717 -36.67 9.26 -1.35
N GLU A 718 -37.00 8.56 -2.42
CA GLU A 718 -36.34 7.34 -2.86
C GLU A 718 -35.46 7.52 -4.09
N LYS A 719 -35.77 8.48 -4.95
CA LYS A 719 -35.06 8.69 -6.20
C LYS A 719 -35.06 10.14 -6.69
N ILE A 720 -33.99 10.46 -7.45
CA ILE A 720 -33.85 11.70 -8.19
C ILE A 720 -33.65 11.36 -9.66
N VAL A 721 -34.35 12.04 -10.56
CA VAL A 721 -34.19 11.89 -12.01
C VAL A 721 -33.68 13.20 -12.60
N VAL A 722 -32.57 13.14 -13.30
CA VAL A 722 -31.94 14.27 -13.98
C VAL A 722 -31.98 14.03 -15.49
N ARG A 723 -32.60 14.94 -16.21
CA ARG A 723 -32.65 14.91 -17.68
C ARG A 723 -31.42 15.62 -18.24
N CYS A 724 -30.62 14.88 -18.99
CA CYS A 724 -29.42 15.40 -19.63
C CYS A 724 -29.74 16.12 -20.95
N PRO A 725 -28.83 16.99 -21.46
CA PRO A 725 -29.01 17.69 -22.71
C PRO A 725 -29.16 16.78 -23.94
N ASP A 726 -28.62 15.57 -23.87
CA ASP A 726 -28.73 14.54 -24.93
C ASP A 726 -30.10 13.84 -24.99
N GLY A 727 -31.03 14.21 -24.09
CA GLY A 727 -32.38 13.63 -23.96
C GLY A 727 -32.41 12.33 -23.10
N SER A 728 -31.28 11.82 -22.65
CA SER A 728 -31.22 10.70 -21.70
C SER A 728 -31.62 11.15 -20.29
N ALA A 729 -32.06 10.22 -19.45
CA ALA A 729 -32.38 10.48 -18.05
C ALA A 729 -31.49 9.63 -17.15
N ASP A 730 -30.78 10.30 -16.24
CA ASP A 730 -30.02 9.63 -15.17
C ASP A 730 -30.89 9.50 -13.94
N THR A 731 -31.03 8.28 -13.43
CA THR A 731 -31.80 7.99 -12.23
C THR A 731 -30.85 7.64 -11.07
N TYR A 732 -31.02 8.35 -9.96
CA TYR A 732 -30.26 8.15 -8.72
C TYR A 732 -31.18 7.62 -7.65
N GLU A 733 -30.89 6.40 -7.14
CA GLU A 733 -31.60 5.81 -6.01
C GLU A 733 -30.96 6.27 -4.70
N LEU A 734 -31.80 6.61 -3.72
CA LEU A 734 -31.40 7.07 -2.41
C LEU A 734 -31.40 5.94 -1.39
N ILE A 735 -30.37 5.89 -0.55
CA ILE A 735 -30.31 4.97 0.58
C ILE A 735 -31.17 5.53 1.71
N LYS A 736 -32.14 4.72 2.20
CA LYS A 736 -33.05 5.12 3.25
C LYS A 736 -32.88 4.23 4.47
N PHE A 737 -32.58 4.84 5.62
CA PHE A 737 -32.56 4.20 6.95
C PHE A 737 -31.83 2.84 6.99
N MET A 738 -30.68 2.75 6.34
CA MET A 738 -29.88 1.53 6.32
C MET A 738 -28.92 1.49 7.51
N ARG A 739 -28.73 0.31 8.07
CA ARG A 739 -27.75 0.08 9.13
C ARG A 739 -26.33 0.22 8.60
N SER A 740 -25.49 0.99 9.29
CA SER A 740 -24.05 1.00 9.08
C SER A 740 -23.35 -0.13 9.85
N ASN A 741 -22.08 -0.36 9.59
CA ASN A 741 -21.30 -1.39 10.31
C ASN A 741 -21.28 -1.19 11.83
N GLN A 742 -21.37 0.06 12.30
CA GLN A 742 -21.42 0.41 13.73
C GLN A 742 -22.84 0.56 14.29
N GLY A 743 -23.85 0.19 13.53
CA GLY A 743 -25.24 0.30 13.94
C GLY A 743 -25.84 1.70 13.84
N ASN A 744 -25.19 2.64 13.19
CA ASN A 744 -25.73 3.96 12.93
C ASN A 744 -26.71 3.94 11.74
N CYS A 745 -27.48 5.01 11.59
CA CYS A 745 -28.43 5.15 10.50
C CYS A 745 -27.83 5.88 9.31
N ASN A 746 -27.72 5.20 8.18
CA ASN A 746 -27.40 5.82 6.89
C ASN A 746 -28.70 6.19 6.19
N ASN A 747 -28.92 7.49 6.03
CA ASN A 747 -30.09 8.02 5.35
C ASN A 747 -29.70 9.17 4.44
N GLN A 748 -30.05 9.07 3.16
CA GLN A 748 -29.79 10.11 2.17
C GLN A 748 -31.04 10.96 1.97
N ARG A 749 -30.84 12.28 1.90
CA ARG A 749 -31.91 13.27 1.72
C ARG A 749 -31.61 14.13 0.51
N PRO A 750 -32.56 14.31 -0.45
CA PRO A 750 -32.36 15.20 -1.59
C PRO A 750 -32.29 16.66 -1.12
N ILE A 751 -31.41 17.43 -1.75
CA ILE A 751 -31.24 18.86 -1.52
C ILE A 751 -31.62 19.71 -2.74
N VAL A 752 -31.90 19.04 -3.87
CA VAL A 752 -32.31 19.66 -5.13
C VAL A 752 -33.85 19.68 -5.25
N ASN A 753 -34.35 20.65 -6.01
CA ASN A 753 -35.76 20.76 -6.34
C ASN A 753 -35.99 20.47 -7.84
N VAL A 754 -37.21 20.14 -8.21
CA VAL A 754 -37.62 19.97 -9.60
C VAL A 754 -37.41 21.28 -10.36
N GLY A 755 -36.72 21.22 -11.50
CA GLY A 755 -36.40 22.39 -12.33
C GLY A 755 -35.01 22.99 -12.07
N ASP A 756 -34.29 22.53 -11.03
CA ASP A 756 -32.91 22.97 -10.80
C ASP A 756 -31.99 22.48 -11.91
N VAL A 757 -31.08 23.36 -12.36
CA VAL A 757 -30.03 23.01 -13.30
C VAL A 757 -28.79 22.60 -12.50
N VAL A 758 -28.26 21.42 -12.77
CA VAL A 758 -27.11 20.85 -12.08
C VAL A 758 -25.98 20.59 -13.06
N LYS A 759 -24.75 20.75 -12.60
CA LYS A 759 -23.53 20.43 -13.33
C LYS A 759 -22.97 19.07 -12.89
N ALA A 760 -22.12 18.47 -13.70
CA ALA A 760 -21.38 17.28 -13.28
C ALA A 760 -20.57 17.55 -12.01
N GLY A 761 -20.71 16.68 -10.99
CA GLY A 761 -20.07 16.81 -9.69
C GLY A 761 -20.85 17.61 -8.64
N ASP A 762 -21.99 18.22 -8.98
CA ASP A 762 -22.84 18.88 -7.99
C ASP A 762 -23.53 17.85 -7.07
N VAL A 763 -23.69 18.22 -5.79
CA VAL A 763 -24.36 17.36 -4.80
C VAL A 763 -25.87 17.41 -5.01
N LEU A 764 -26.45 16.23 -5.24
CA LEU A 764 -27.89 16.05 -5.41
C LEU A 764 -28.61 15.68 -4.09
N ALA A 765 -27.93 14.88 -3.26
CA ALA A 765 -28.46 14.43 -1.98
C ALA A 765 -27.37 14.39 -0.91
N ASP A 766 -27.74 14.80 0.30
CA ASP A 766 -26.90 14.70 1.49
C ASP A 766 -26.95 13.29 2.07
N GLY A 767 -25.79 12.81 2.55
CA GLY A 767 -25.67 11.57 3.31
C GLY A 767 -25.76 11.78 4.84
N PRO A 768 -25.36 10.77 5.63
CA PRO A 768 -25.30 10.91 7.08
C PRO A 768 -24.25 11.94 7.49
N ALA A 769 -24.50 12.70 8.54
CA ALA A 769 -23.62 13.74 9.05
C ALA A 769 -23.12 14.75 7.98
N THR A 770 -23.94 15.04 6.99
CA THR A 770 -23.66 16.05 5.95
C THR A 770 -24.84 17.01 5.83
N LYS A 771 -24.56 18.24 5.46
CA LYS A 771 -25.57 19.24 5.13
C LYS A 771 -25.09 20.15 4.00
N ASN A 772 -25.91 20.28 2.93
CA ASN A 772 -25.56 21.02 1.72
C ASN A 772 -24.22 20.61 1.09
N GLY A 773 -23.86 19.34 1.20
CA GLY A 773 -22.60 18.82 0.69
C GLY A 773 -21.37 19.08 1.55
N GLU A 774 -21.51 19.63 2.75
CA GLU A 774 -20.43 19.80 3.70
C GLU A 774 -20.55 18.83 4.88
N ILE A 775 -19.42 18.36 5.42
CA ILE A 775 -19.40 17.55 6.64
C ILE A 775 -19.94 18.36 7.80
N SER A 776 -20.95 17.85 8.47
CA SER A 776 -21.63 18.45 9.61
C SER A 776 -21.77 17.41 10.71
N LEU A 777 -20.73 17.30 11.57
CA LEU A 777 -20.61 16.24 12.57
C LEU A 777 -21.50 16.48 13.80
N GLY A 778 -22.13 17.64 13.93
CA GLY A 778 -22.89 17.98 15.12
C GLY A 778 -23.76 19.22 14.97
N LYS A 779 -23.86 19.96 16.04
CA LYS A 779 -24.64 21.20 16.19
C LYS A 779 -23.78 22.35 16.67
N ASN A 780 -24.17 23.58 16.31
CA ASN A 780 -23.57 24.80 16.84
C ASN A 780 -24.27 25.14 18.17
N ALA A 781 -23.65 24.73 19.28
CA ALA A 781 -24.18 24.98 20.62
C ALA A 781 -23.56 26.24 21.22
N LEU A 782 -24.38 27.01 21.94
CA LEU A 782 -23.88 28.12 22.77
C LEU A 782 -23.24 27.57 24.04
N ILE A 783 -21.95 27.83 24.25
CA ILE A 783 -21.16 27.30 25.35
C ILE A 783 -20.71 28.43 26.28
N GLY A 784 -20.90 28.25 27.58
CA GLY A 784 -20.34 29.10 28.61
C GLY A 784 -19.18 28.40 29.31
N PHE A 785 -18.04 29.08 29.39
CA PHE A 785 -16.83 28.54 30.05
C PHE A 785 -16.71 29.12 31.46
N MET A 786 -17.09 28.33 32.46
CA MET A 786 -16.98 28.70 33.88
C MET A 786 -16.96 27.44 34.76
N THR A 787 -16.48 27.59 35.99
CA THR A 787 -16.70 26.54 37.00
C THR A 787 -18.12 26.68 37.56
N TRP A 788 -18.83 25.56 37.71
CA TRP A 788 -20.19 25.56 38.22
C TRP A 788 -20.42 24.49 39.28
N GLU A 789 -20.31 24.86 40.52
CA GLU A 789 -20.61 24.05 41.74
C GLU A 789 -19.95 22.64 41.71
N GLY A 790 -18.85 22.47 40.99
CA GLY A 790 -18.14 21.19 40.85
C GLY A 790 -18.75 20.19 39.89
N TYR A 791 -19.92 20.44 39.34
CA TYR A 791 -20.62 19.49 38.42
C TYR A 791 -20.00 19.42 37.02
N ASN A 792 -19.11 20.31 36.66
CA ASN A 792 -18.36 20.31 35.41
C ASN A 792 -16.86 20.09 35.63
N TYR A 793 -16.48 19.32 36.66
CA TYR A 793 -15.11 18.95 36.97
C TYR A 793 -14.57 17.95 35.93
N GLU A 794 -13.33 18.16 35.48
CA GLU A 794 -12.67 17.40 34.40
C GLU A 794 -13.46 17.47 33.06
N ASP A 795 -13.85 16.31 32.50
CA ASP A 795 -14.58 16.23 31.24
C ASP A 795 -16.11 16.26 31.40
N ALA A 796 -16.60 16.54 32.63
CA ALA A 796 -18.02 16.66 32.87
C ALA A 796 -18.60 17.93 32.24
N VAL A 797 -19.80 17.85 31.70
CA VAL A 797 -20.50 18.91 31.00
C VAL A 797 -21.92 19.07 31.54
N LEU A 798 -22.36 20.29 31.74
CA LEU A 798 -23.75 20.62 32.05
C LEU A 798 -24.51 20.95 30.76
N LEU A 799 -25.65 20.32 30.58
CA LEU A 799 -26.53 20.53 29.42
C LEU A 799 -27.84 21.19 29.86
N ASN A 800 -28.36 22.07 29.02
CA ASN A 800 -29.70 22.61 29.20
C ASN A 800 -30.73 21.54 28.77
N GLU A 801 -31.81 21.37 29.57
CA GLU A 801 -32.94 20.48 29.29
C GLU A 801 -33.57 20.70 27.91
N LYS A 802 -33.53 21.93 27.39
CA LYS A 802 -34.02 22.31 26.08
C LYS A 802 -33.40 21.45 24.97
N LEU A 803 -32.12 21.08 25.10
CA LEU A 803 -31.43 20.22 24.14
C LEU A 803 -32.09 18.85 24.01
N VAL A 804 -32.55 18.27 25.11
CA VAL A 804 -33.26 16.99 25.13
C VAL A 804 -34.69 17.15 24.59
N ARG A 805 -35.40 18.19 25.01
CA ARG A 805 -36.75 18.45 24.61
C ARG A 805 -36.91 18.73 23.11
N GLU A 806 -35.95 19.39 22.50
CA GLU A 806 -35.97 19.77 21.07
C GLU A 806 -35.22 18.79 20.18
N ASP A 807 -34.85 17.61 20.66
CA ASP A 807 -34.14 16.56 19.90
C ASP A 807 -32.86 17.09 19.22
N VAL A 808 -32.09 17.94 19.91
CA VAL A 808 -30.92 18.61 19.32
C VAL A 808 -29.80 17.61 18.99
N TYR A 809 -29.50 16.67 19.90
CA TYR A 809 -28.46 15.64 19.73
C TYR A 809 -29.05 14.23 19.55
N THR A 810 -30.26 14.11 19.07
CA THR A 810 -30.95 12.84 18.89
C THR A 810 -30.39 12.10 17.68
N SER A 811 -30.12 10.82 17.84
CA SER A 811 -29.61 9.91 16.81
C SER A 811 -30.44 8.65 16.72
N ILE A 812 -30.36 7.97 15.58
CA ILE A 812 -31.00 6.68 15.33
C ILE A 812 -29.91 5.61 15.29
N HIS A 813 -30.08 4.56 16.10
CA HIS A 813 -29.26 3.37 16.08
C HIS A 813 -30.09 2.17 15.60
N ILE A 814 -29.54 1.41 14.67
CA ILE A 814 -30.20 0.25 14.06
C ILE A 814 -29.39 -0.98 14.44
N GLU A 815 -30.02 -1.94 15.09
CA GLU A 815 -29.44 -3.23 15.43
C GLU A 815 -30.11 -4.33 14.63
N GLU A 816 -29.32 -5.31 14.19
CA GLU A 816 -29.77 -6.45 13.43
C GLU A 816 -29.59 -7.73 14.25
N TYR A 817 -30.68 -8.47 14.41
CA TYR A 817 -30.70 -9.77 15.08
C TYR A 817 -31.06 -10.84 14.06
N GLU A 818 -30.18 -11.83 13.91
CA GLU A 818 -30.37 -12.94 12.98
C GLU A 818 -30.48 -14.25 13.73
N THR A 819 -31.44 -15.05 13.32
CA THR A 819 -31.63 -16.40 13.82
C THR A 819 -31.97 -17.36 12.68
N GLU A 820 -31.49 -18.57 12.77
CA GLU A 820 -31.64 -19.62 11.77
C GLU A 820 -32.23 -20.87 12.39
N ALA A 821 -33.22 -21.47 11.74
CA ALA A 821 -33.69 -22.80 12.09
C ALA A 821 -32.84 -23.86 11.40
N ARG A 822 -32.16 -24.71 12.16
CA ARG A 822 -31.22 -25.74 11.69
C ARG A 822 -31.79 -27.12 11.89
N ASP A 823 -31.35 -28.07 11.05
CA ASP A 823 -31.60 -29.48 11.27
C ASP A 823 -30.67 -29.99 12.36
N THR A 824 -31.24 -30.50 13.46
CA THR A 824 -30.53 -31.15 14.55
C THR A 824 -30.64 -32.65 14.48
N LYS A 825 -29.76 -33.40 15.18
CA LYS A 825 -29.83 -34.86 15.27
C LYS A 825 -31.13 -35.40 15.90
N LEU A 826 -31.83 -34.53 16.64
CA LEU A 826 -33.08 -34.87 17.35
C LEU A 826 -34.33 -34.41 16.59
N GLY A 827 -34.17 -33.74 15.47
CA GLY A 827 -35.22 -33.21 14.64
C GLY A 827 -34.95 -31.77 14.18
N PRO A 828 -35.70 -31.22 13.21
CA PRO A 828 -35.55 -29.86 12.75
C PRO A 828 -36.02 -28.86 13.79
N GLU A 829 -35.28 -27.75 13.89
CA GLU A 829 -35.73 -26.56 14.60
C GLU A 829 -36.84 -25.86 13.78
N GLU A 830 -37.80 -25.21 14.46
CA GLU A 830 -38.90 -24.53 13.82
C GLU A 830 -39.07 -23.12 14.37
N ILE A 831 -39.36 -22.17 13.47
CA ILE A 831 -39.72 -20.81 13.82
C ILE A 831 -41.23 -20.74 13.81
N THR A 832 -41.83 -20.55 15.00
CA THR A 832 -43.27 -20.58 15.17
C THR A 832 -43.73 -19.66 16.30
N ARG A 833 -44.95 -19.19 16.23
CA ARG A 833 -45.61 -18.46 17.33
C ARG A 833 -45.96 -19.35 18.53
N ASP A 834 -46.18 -20.64 18.29
CA ASP A 834 -46.58 -21.59 19.31
C ASP A 834 -45.38 -21.99 20.19
N ILE A 835 -45.10 -21.18 21.19
CA ILE A 835 -44.01 -21.42 22.13
C ILE A 835 -44.58 -21.97 23.42
N PRO A 836 -44.16 -23.18 23.87
CA PRO A 836 -44.68 -23.77 25.09
C PRO A 836 -44.23 -22.97 26.33
N ASN A 837 -45.13 -22.87 27.30
CA ASN A 837 -44.92 -22.23 28.61
C ASN A 837 -44.61 -20.72 28.56
N VAL A 838 -45.09 -20.01 27.54
CA VAL A 838 -45.03 -18.56 27.42
C VAL A 838 -46.50 -18.04 27.35
N GLY A 839 -46.79 -17.00 28.14
CA GLY A 839 -48.12 -16.39 28.13
C GLY A 839 -48.44 -15.62 26.85
N ASP A 840 -49.68 -15.54 26.45
CA ASP A 840 -50.13 -14.87 25.25
C ASP A 840 -49.75 -13.38 25.21
N ASP A 841 -49.66 -12.73 26.36
CA ASP A 841 -49.23 -11.33 26.48
C ASP A 841 -47.81 -11.08 25.97
N ALA A 842 -46.88 -12.04 26.16
CA ALA A 842 -45.53 -11.98 25.68
C ALA A 842 -45.44 -12.25 24.16
N LEU A 843 -46.44 -12.93 23.60
CA LEU A 843 -46.48 -13.31 22.18
C LEU A 843 -47.37 -12.37 21.32
N LYS A 844 -47.98 -11.34 21.92
CA LYS A 844 -48.93 -10.45 21.25
C LYS A 844 -48.41 -9.78 19.98
N ASP A 845 -47.12 -9.44 19.95
CA ASP A 845 -46.48 -8.73 18.85
C ASP A 845 -45.88 -9.67 17.81
N LEU A 846 -45.92 -10.99 18.01
CA LEU A 846 -45.50 -11.97 17.03
C LEU A 846 -46.57 -12.20 15.96
N ASP A 847 -46.18 -12.31 14.73
CA ASP A 847 -47.07 -12.71 13.62
C ASP A 847 -47.26 -14.24 13.60
N ASP A 848 -48.06 -14.74 12.65
CA ASP A 848 -48.32 -16.16 12.49
C ASP A 848 -47.06 -16.99 12.17
N ARG A 849 -46.02 -16.37 11.68
CA ARG A 849 -44.72 -17.00 11.39
C ARG A 849 -43.81 -17.07 12.61
N GLY A 850 -44.20 -16.44 13.72
CA GLY A 850 -43.35 -16.35 14.91
C GLY A 850 -42.32 -15.25 14.91
N ILE A 851 -42.40 -14.29 13.96
CA ILE A 851 -41.53 -13.13 13.84
C ILE A 851 -42.29 -11.89 14.31
N ILE A 852 -41.62 -10.96 14.99
CA ILE A 852 -42.21 -9.73 15.45
C ILE A 852 -42.75 -8.89 14.28
N ARG A 853 -43.93 -8.28 14.44
CA ARG A 853 -44.52 -7.43 13.41
C ARG A 853 -43.74 -6.11 13.24
N ILE A 854 -43.79 -5.58 12.04
CA ILE A 854 -43.20 -4.25 11.73
C ILE A 854 -44.01 -3.18 12.49
N GLY A 855 -43.32 -2.26 13.16
CA GLY A 855 -43.91 -1.16 13.93
C GLY A 855 -44.23 -1.50 15.39
N ALA A 856 -43.87 -2.70 15.87
CA ALA A 856 -43.98 -3.03 17.29
C ALA A 856 -42.95 -2.29 18.13
N GLU A 857 -43.35 -1.74 19.27
CA GLU A 857 -42.39 -1.20 20.26
C GLU A 857 -41.86 -2.36 21.10
N VAL A 858 -40.53 -2.45 21.18
CA VAL A 858 -39.84 -3.50 21.93
C VAL A 858 -39.08 -2.93 23.12
N LYS A 859 -39.05 -3.71 24.18
CA LYS A 859 -38.35 -3.41 25.44
C LYS A 859 -37.46 -4.56 25.83
N THR A 860 -36.57 -4.31 26.77
CA THR A 860 -35.67 -5.34 27.31
C THR A 860 -36.48 -6.55 27.79
N GLY A 861 -36.19 -7.73 27.26
CA GLY A 861 -36.86 -8.98 27.62
C GLY A 861 -38.04 -9.39 26.72
N ASP A 862 -38.39 -8.57 25.73
CA ASP A 862 -39.42 -8.94 24.76
C ASP A 862 -38.93 -10.02 23.79
N ILE A 863 -39.87 -10.81 23.25
CA ILE A 863 -39.56 -11.88 22.32
C ILE A 863 -39.65 -11.31 20.92
N LEU A 864 -38.52 -11.43 20.17
CA LEU A 864 -38.42 -10.98 18.78
C LEU A 864 -38.78 -12.09 17.79
N VAL A 865 -38.34 -13.32 18.06
CA VAL A 865 -38.57 -14.50 17.22
C VAL A 865 -38.89 -15.70 18.11
N GLY A 866 -39.91 -16.45 17.78
CA GLY A 866 -40.24 -17.70 18.43
C GLY A 866 -39.54 -18.87 17.74
N LYS A 867 -38.54 -19.43 18.37
CA LYS A 867 -37.80 -20.60 17.87
C LYS A 867 -37.92 -21.76 18.83
N VAL A 868 -38.27 -22.92 18.30
CA VAL A 868 -38.46 -24.16 19.07
C VAL A 868 -37.46 -25.20 18.61
N THR A 869 -36.73 -25.78 19.58
CA THR A 869 -35.70 -26.79 19.30
C THR A 869 -36.08 -28.09 20.01
N PRO A 870 -36.04 -29.28 19.34
CA PRO A 870 -36.27 -30.54 20.00
C PRO A 870 -35.16 -30.88 21.00
N LYS A 871 -35.53 -31.35 22.19
CA LYS A 871 -34.63 -31.75 23.26
C LYS A 871 -34.49 -33.26 23.40
N GLY A 872 -33.27 -33.71 23.72
CA GLY A 872 -32.99 -35.12 24.08
C GLY A 872 -33.54 -35.49 25.46
N GLU A 873 -33.73 -36.77 25.70
CA GLU A 873 -34.28 -37.30 26.99
C GLU A 873 -33.39 -36.95 28.21
N THR A 874 -32.08 -36.78 27.99
CA THR A 874 -31.13 -36.44 29.05
C THR A 874 -31.21 -34.98 29.49
N GLU A 875 -31.80 -34.13 28.66
CA GLU A 875 -31.91 -32.68 28.92
C GLU A 875 -33.28 -32.29 29.51
N LEU A 876 -34.19 -33.21 29.60
CA LEU A 876 -35.52 -33.00 30.17
C LEU A 876 -35.50 -32.93 31.71
N THR A 877 -36.20 -31.96 32.27
CA THR A 877 -36.40 -31.87 33.70
C THR A 877 -37.32 -33.01 34.19
N ALA A 878 -37.32 -33.31 35.47
CA ALA A 878 -38.14 -34.37 36.04
C ALA A 878 -39.65 -34.14 35.79
N GLU A 879 -40.07 -32.88 35.80
CA GLU A 879 -41.48 -32.49 35.52
C GLU A 879 -41.81 -32.67 34.02
N GLU A 880 -40.91 -32.32 33.12
CA GLU A 880 -41.08 -32.51 31.66
C GLU A 880 -41.11 -34.01 31.29
N ARG A 881 -40.35 -34.87 31.99
CA ARG A 881 -40.42 -36.33 31.81
C ARG A 881 -41.77 -36.90 32.26
N LEU A 882 -42.30 -36.37 33.34
CA LEU A 882 -43.57 -36.78 33.84
C LEU A 882 -44.72 -36.38 32.89
N LEU A 883 -44.68 -35.15 32.37
CA LEU A 883 -45.62 -34.66 31.39
C LEU A 883 -45.58 -35.47 30.08
N ARG A 884 -44.38 -35.87 29.65
CA ARG A 884 -44.19 -36.74 28.48
C ARG A 884 -44.79 -38.14 28.70
N ALA A 885 -44.64 -38.66 29.88
CA ALA A 885 -45.23 -39.98 30.26
C ALA A 885 -46.79 -39.95 30.31
N ILE A 886 -47.36 -38.80 30.67
CA ILE A 886 -48.85 -38.66 30.82
C ILE A 886 -49.50 -38.30 29.47
N PHE A 887 -48.91 -37.42 28.66
CA PHE A 887 -49.53 -36.87 27.46
C PHE A 887 -49.00 -37.41 26.12
N GLY A 888 -47.98 -38.28 26.13
CA GLY A 888 -47.39 -38.90 24.96
C GLY A 888 -46.34 -38.04 24.23
N GLU A 889 -45.68 -38.65 23.28
CA GLU A 889 -44.50 -38.01 22.61
C GLU A 889 -44.79 -36.69 21.87
N LYS A 890 -45.99 -36.46 21.41
CA LYS A 890 -46.33 -35.30 20.60
C LYS A 890 -46.31 -33.96 21.33
N ILE A 891 -46.44 -33.94 22.65
CA ILE A 891 -46.49 -32.68 23.42
C ILE A 891 -45.09 -32.20 23.85
N LEU A 892 -44.11 -33.09 23.82
CA LEU A 892 -42.75 -32.78 24.29
C LEU A 892 -41.68 -32.81 23.24
N GLN A 893 -42.04 -33.09 21.97
CA GLN A 893 -41.09 -32.92 20.86
C GLN A 893 -40.77 -31.47 20.57
N ILE A 894 -41.53 -30.53 21.13
CA ILE A 894 -41.31 -29.10 21.02
C ILE A 894 -40.44 -28.67 22.22
N GLY A 895 -39.12 -28.85 22.14
CA GLY A 895 -38.19 -28.38 23.16
C GLY A 895 -38.08 -26.87 23.15
N ARG A 896 -38.01 -26.26 24.33
CA ARG A 896 -37.78 -24.84 24.53
C ARG A 896 -36.41 -24.45 24.02
N ALA A 897 -36.35 -23.63 23.01
CA ALA A 897 -35.33 -22.59 22.85
C ALA A 897 -36.05 -21.28 22.52
N SER A 898 -36.46 -20.55 23.53
CA SER A 898 -36.75 -19.14 23.33
C SER A 898 -35.42 -18.42 23.34
N CYS A 899 -35.01 -17.90 22.22
CA CYS A 899 -33.98 -16.87 22.23
C CYS A 899 -34.54 -15.64 22.93
N ARG A 900 -34.32 -15.52 24.23
CA ARG A 900 -34.46 -14.27 24.96
C ARG A 900 -33.17 -13.47 24.70
N GLU A 901 -33.08 -12.77 23.60
CA GLU A 901 -32.13 -11.71 23.50
C GLU A 901 -32.65 -10.48 24.22
N ARG A 902 -31.87 -9.96 25.15
CA ARG A 902 -32.17 -8.70 25.84
C ARG A 902 -31.83 -7.56 24.89
N VAL A 903 -32.84 -6.87 24.49
CA VAL A 903 -32.75 -5.64 23.72
C VAL A 903 -32.25 -4.50 24.61
#